data_53244685e810f6f182f07351b09b7fd3
#
_entry.id   53244685e810f6f182f07351b09b7fd3
#
_cell.length_a   1.000
_cell.length_b   1.000
_cell.length_c   1.000
_cell.angle_alpha   90.00
_cell.angle_beta   90.00
_cell.angle_gamma   90.00
#
_symmetry.space_group_name_H-M   'P 1'
#
loop_
_entity.id
_entity.type
_entity.pdbx_description
1 polymer ?
#
loop_
_entity_poly.entity_id
_entity_poly.type
_entity_poly.pdbx_seq_one_letter_code
_entity_poly.pdbx_strand_id
1 'polypeptide(L)'
;MPVWLRVFAVVAMGGAASSWANPANKKAAANYFEHFLPATLADCTLCHLPSDNHAPESLEEFPHNAFGKELAAIKKTSLPERLKQIADKDSDQDGVANLVEILLGGHPGDAKVKPPSLAQLETKQQAFDAFLASYPWEPFKMVKRPATPASGTPNAIDAFIHERLAAHDLQPLGEATPAQIARRVYVDLIGLLPTPQQVAAFEKGYAAQPDVALRQLTDRLMNEPQYGERWGRHFMDIWRYSDWEGYKGAVRLSQPHIWRWRDWIIESLNANKPYDRMVQEMLAGDELAPTDEKVLRATGYLARNFQSDRLQWMDNIVEHTSKAFMGLTMNCVKCHDHKYDPIPQTDYYAIRAVFEPYNVRTDPVPGEIDVKKDGMPRAYDQSLTAVTYLFQRGDERFPIKDKPIAPDVPTLFDGKLEFKPVSLPLIARQPEKRDYYKAAMLAAVDAVEDDELREMKRKTLEQQLTLEALEDDGMDKKSAAWKAMATEVASLQKQTALIEAREAKEQADAALQKAMATKPLTTTVKKNIATAKAKAVTAAKQLATVEAAAKTEAKPADYKPREMKAYPAASSGRRLAFARWLTSSQNTLFARVAVNHLWVRHFGTGIVTTPDDFGANGQKPTHPALLDWLAAEFMASGYDLKHMHRLIISSAAYRRASSSGAAGPNDAADPDNVWLWRSPVRRMEGEAVRDNLLHVAGLLDPTLGGPEIDSAEAETSRRRSVYHRHAQETQAEMVQIFDGARPNECYQRELSIKPHQALALANSQVTLDASIALEKRLSRETCADYAAFVTSAFEHVLNRAPKSEELRLSTEFIQQAGKDSTRQRQHFIGVLFNHNDFITLR
;
A
#
# COMPACT_ATOMS: atom_id res chain seq x y z
N MET A 1 52.76 6.96 29.99
CA MET A 1 53.56 8.03 29.32
C MET A 1 53.35 7.97 27.85
N PRO A 2 53.22 9.10 27.13
CA PRO A 2 52.40 10.26 27.41
C PRO A 2 51.35 10.49 26.31
N VAL A 3 50.26 11.01 26.70
CA VAL A 3 49.33 12.05 26.28
C VAL A 3 49.81 12.92 25.10
N TRP A 4 49.00 13.00 24.04
CA TRP A 4 48.95 14.17 23.16
C TRP A 4 47.51 14.68 23.06
N LEU A 5 47.25 15.73 23.85
CA LEU A 5 46.15 16.64 23.65
C LEU A 5 46.35 17.38 22.31
N ARG A 6 45.38 17.37 21.43
CA ARG A 6 45.22 18.43 20.41
C ARG A 6 43.91 19.16 20.63
N VAL A 7 44.03 20.37 21.07
CA VAL A 7 43.02 21.41 21.16
C VAL A 7 42.61 21.78 19.74
N PHE A 8 41.36 21.58 19.40
CA PHE A 8 40.74 22.21 18.21
C PHE A 8 40.00 23.46 18.65
N ALA A 9 40.55 24.60 18.22
CA ALA A 9 39.89 25.90 18.32
C ALA A 9 38.63 25.90 17.45
N VAL A 10 37.51 26.16 18.08
CA VAL A 10 36.24 26.45 17.36
C VAL A 10 36.30 27.86 16.88
N VAL A 11 36.49 28.08 15.59
CA VAL A 11 36.25 29.35 14.92
C VAL A 11 34.81 29.35 14.48
N ALA A 12 33.98 30.13 15.14
CA ALA A 12 32.63 30.46 14.70
C ALA A 12 32.75 31.35 13.44
N MET A 13 32.52 30.76 12.26
CA MET A 13 32.27 31.52 11.04
C MET A 13 30.79 31.51 10.74
N GLY A 14 30.20 32.70 10.74
CA GLY A 14 28.84 32.94 10.31
C GLY A 14 28.62 32.50 8.87
N GLY A 15 27.49 31.81 8.65
CA GLY A 15 27.15 31.19 7.39
C GLY A 15 26.98 32.15 6.23
N ALA A 16 27.95 32.16 5.31
CA ALA A 16 27.68 32.43 3.91
C ALA A 16 27.34 31.10 3.26
N ALA A 17 26.15 30.97 2.69
CA ALA A 17 25.75 29.78 1.93
C ALA A 17 26.76 29.61 0.78
N SER A 18 27.59 28.58 0.89
CA SER A 18 28.58 28.20 -0.10
C SER A 18 27.84 27.68 -1.35
N SER A 19 28.04 28.35 -2.47
CA SER A 19 27.56 27.99 -3.80
C SER A 19 28.42 26.86 -4.38
N TRP A 20 28.27 25.66 -3.86
CA TRP A 20 28.90 24.46 -4.39
C TRP A 20 28.24 24.08 -5.71
N ALA A 21 28.92 23.32 -6.56
CA ALA A 21 28.32 22.69 -7.74
C ALA A 21 27.10 21.89 -7.27
N ASN A 22 25.91 22.47 -7.45
CA ASN A 22 24.70 21.93 -6.86
C ASN A 22 24.00 21.04 -7.88
N PRO A 23 23.91 19.70 -7.65
CA PRO A 23 23.17 18.80 -8.53
C PRO A 23 21.74 19.24 -8.81
N ALA A 24 21.12 19.98 -7.90
CA ALA A 24 19.80 20.60 -8.10
C ALA A 24 19.81 21.65 -9.23
N ASN A 25 20.88 22.44 -9.38
CA ASN A 25 20.99 23.40 -10.48
C ASN A 25 21.15 22.69 -11.85
N LYS A 26 21.95 21.62 -11.92
CA LYS A 26 22.07 20.80 -13.12
C LYS A 26 20.69 20.27 -13.55
N LYS A 27 19.95 19.66 -12.60
CA LYS A 27 18.61 19.14 -12.83
C LYS A 27 17.60 20.24 -13.19
N ALA A 28 17.67 21.40 -12.55
CA ALA A 28 16.79 22.54 -12.86
C ALA A 28 17.05 23.10 -14.27
N ALA A 29 18.30 23.15 -14.73
CA ALA A 29 18.63 23.53 -16.11
C ALA A 29 18.12 22.49 -17.11
N ALA A 30 18.37 21.20 -16.85
CA ALA A 30 17.86 20.11 -17.68
C ALA A 30 16.31 20.15 -17.75
N ASN A 31 15.65 20.42 -16.64
CA ASN A 31 14.20 20.56 -16.59
C ASN A 31 13.65 21.81 -17.28
N TYR A 32 14.41 22.91 -17.32
CA TYR A 32 14.00 24.14 -18.00
C TYR A 32 14.07 24.02 -19.52
N PHE A 33 15.13 23.40 -20.05
CA PHE A 33 15.32 23.23 -21.48
C PHE A 33 14.78 21.91 -22.02
N GLU A 34 14.68 20.87 -21.18
CA GLU A 34 14.29 19.50 -21.57
C GLU A 34 15.06 18.99 -22.81
N HIS A 35 14.34 18.55 -23.84
CA HIS A 35 14.93 18.05 -25.09
C HIS A 35 15.60 19.13 -25.94
N PHE A 36 15.45 20.39 -25.57
CA PHE A 36 16.19 21.52 -26.19
C PHE A 36 17.61 21.68 -25.65
N LEU A 37 17.94 21.03 -24.50
CA LEU A 37 19.30 21.06 -23.97
C LEU A 37 20.15 19.98 -24.71
N PRO A 38 21.18 20.39 -25.47
CA PRO A 38 22.07 19.42 -26.09
C PRO A 38 22.71 18.47 -25.06
N ALA A 39 22.91 17.20 -25.41
CA ALA A 39 23.56 16.23 -24.53
C ALA A 39 24.96 16.67 -24.08
N THR A 40 25.66 17.46 -24.88
CA THR A 40 26.98 18.04 -24.60
C THR A 40 26.91 19.14 -23.50
N LEU A 41 25.74 19.73 -23.23
CA LEU A 41 25.50 20.75 -22.21
C LEU A 41 24.72 20.22 -21.03
N ALA A 42 24.31 18.96 -21.05
CA ALA A 42 23.48 18.36 -20.00
C ALA A 42 24.29 17.96 -18.75
N ASP A 43 25.39 18.63 -18.46
CA ASP A 43 26.24 18.39 -17.31
C ASP A 43 26.64 19.70 -16.61
N CYS A 44 27.60 19.64 -15.67
CA CYS A 44 28.03 20.80 -14.90
C CYS A 44 28.84 21.81 -15.74
N THR A 45 29.34 21.41 -16.91
CA THR A 45 30.15 22.29 -17.77
C THR A 45 29.34 23.39 -18.42
N LEU A 46 28.00 23.26 -18.48
CA LEU A 46 27.12 24.37 -18.86
C LEU A 46 27.42 25.67 -18.07
N CYS A 47 27.72 25.54 -16.78
CA CYS A 47 27.95 26.67 -15.87
C CYS A 47 29.38 26.78 -15.33
N HIS A 48 30.19 25.74 -15.45
CA HIS A 48 31.51 25.63 -14.87
C HIS A 48 32.56 25.31 -15.90
N LEU A 49 33.80 25.76 -15.64
CA LEU A 49 34.94 25.33 -16.42
C LEU A 49 35.27 23.86 -16.15
N PRO A 50 35.76 23.08 -17.11
CA PRO A 50 36.18 21.70 -16.89
C PRO A 50 37.16 21.60 -15.70
N SER A 51 37.01 20.57 -14.86
CA SER A 51 37.91 20.30 -13.75
C SER A 51 38.37 18.86 -13.82
N ASP A 52 39.67 18.64 -13.55
CA ASP A 52 40.27 17.30 -13.42
C ASP A 52 39.89 16.62 -12.08
N ASN A 53 39.34 17.38 -11.14
CA ASN A 53 38.88 16.84 -9.86
C ASN A 53 37.48 16.26 -10.00
N HIS A 54 37.31 14.94 -9.83
CA HIS A 54 36.02 14.25 -9.89
C HIS A 54 35.07 14.54 -8.73
N ALA A 55 35.55 15.17 -7.65
CA ALA A 55 34.76 15.54 -6.47
C ALA A 55 35.22 16.90 -5.91
N PRO A 56 35.02 18.00 -6.67
CA PRO A 56 35.49 19.32 -6.23
C PRO A 56 34.72 19.79 -5.01
N GLU A 57 35.48 20.31 -4.02
CA GLU A 57 34.94 20.76 -2.74
C GLU A 57 34.77 22.29 -2.65
N SER A 58 35.22 23.05 -3.65
CA SER A 58 35.11 24.51 -3.67
C SER A 58 34.92 25.10 -5.07
N LEU A 59 34.51 26.37 -5.13
CA LEU A 59 34.46 27.14 -6.39
C LEU A 59 35.85 27.46 -6.95
N GLU A 60 36.90 27.37 -6.16
CA GLU A 60 38.29 27.52 -6.63
C GLU A 60 38.70 26.31 -7.44
N GLU A 61 38.24 25.12 -7.05
CA GLU A 61 38.50 23.86 -7.77
C GLU A 61 37.57 23.65 -8.96
N PHE A 62 36.41 24.29 -8.97
CA PHE A 62 35.39 24.21 -10.00
C PHE A 62 34.77 25.58 -10.31
N PRO A 63 35.57 26.50 -10.92
CA PRO A 63 35.15 27.86 -11.15
C PRO A 63 34.04 27.96 -12.19
N HIS A 64 33.17 28.96 -12.03
CA HIS A 64 32.19 29.29 -13.03
C HIS A 64 32.85 29.72 -14.36
N ASN A 65 32.30 29.24 -15.47
CA ASN A 65 32.55 29.83 -16.80
C ASN A 65 31.86 31.22 -16.93
N ALA A 66 31.88 31.83 -18.09
CA ALA A 66 31.28 33.15 -18.31
C ALA A 66 29.77 33.17 -18.04
N PHE A 67 29.06 32.17 -18.57
CA PHE A 67 27.61 31.97 -18.37
C PHE A 67 27.26 31.70 -16.90
N GLY A 68 28.01 30.85 -16.23
CA GLY A 68 27.81 30.52 -14.82
C GLY A 68 28.03 31.71 -13.90
N LYS A 69 28.99 32.60 -14.22
CA LYS A 69 29.23 33.88 -13.48
C LYS A 69 28.03 34.81 -13.58
N GLU A 70 27.43 34.99 -14.73
CA GLU A 70 26.23 35.80 -14.89
C GLU A 70 25.02 35.24 -14.14
N LEU A 71 24.80 33.90 -14.22
CA LEU A 71 23.78 33.26 -13.43
C LEU A 71 23.96 33.41 -11.92
N ALA A 72 25.20 33.32 -11.43
CA ALA A 72 25.54 33.44 -10.02
C ALA A 72 25.38 34.88 -9.49
N ALA A 73 25.47 35.89 -10.36
CA ALA A 73 25.27 37.29 -10.01
C ALA A 73 23.81 37.61 -9.68
N ILE A 74 22.86 36.86 -10.24
CA ILE A 74 21.42 37.05 -9.97
C ILE A 74 21.04 36.24 -8.71
N LYS A 75 20.71 36.97 -7.64
CA LYS A 75 20.37 36.40 -6.32
C LYS A 75 18.86 36.43 -6.07
N LYS A 76 18.37 35.51 -5.21
CA LYS A 76 16.99 35.48 -4.71
C LYS A 76 15.90 35.09 -5.73
N THR A 77 16.25 34.46 -6.86
CA THR A 77 15.30 33.91 -7.83
C THR A 77 15.65 32.46 -8.20
N SER A 78 14.66 31.71 -8.68
CA SER A 78 14.84 30.34 -9.14
C SER A 78 15.80 30.27 -10.36
N LEU A 79 16.42 29.10 -10.59
CA LEU A 79 17.31 28.97 -11.75
C LEU A 79 16.60 29.20 -13.10
N PRO A 80 15.38 28.72 -13.33
CA PRO A 80 14.59 29.03 -14.54
C PRO A 80 14.41 30.53 -14.77
N GLU A 81 14.12 31.31 -13.74
CA GLU A 81 13.96 32.76 -13.85
C GLU A 81 15.28 33.45 -14.13
N ARG A 82 16.40 32.96 -13.58
CA ARG A 82 17.73 33.46 -13.88
C ARG A 82 18.12 33.17 -15.31
N LEU A 83 17.86 31.96 -15.80
CA LEU A 83 18.10 31.57 -17.19
C LEU A 83 17.34 32.47 -18.17
N LYS A 84 16.07 32.73 -17.89
CA LYS A 84 15.23 33.64 -18.69
C LYS A 84 15.81 35.07 -18.72
N GLN A 85 16.36 35.58 -17.62
CA GLN A 85 16.94 36.94 -17.54
C GLN A 85 18.24 37.11 -18.32
N ILE A 86 18.97 36.02 -18.60
CA ILE A 86 20.21 36.08 -19.37
C ILE A 86 20.08 35.41 -20.75
N ALA A 87 18.88 35.03 -21.16
CA ALA A 87 18.62 34.34 -22.42
C ALA A 87 19.16 35.12 -23.64
N ASP A 88 18.89 36.42 -23.68
CA ASP A 88 19.28 37.31 -24.78
C ASP A 88 20.68 37.95 -24.62
N LYS A 89 21.40 37.60 -23.55
CA LYS A 89 22.77 38.07 -23.34
C LYS A 89 23.78 37.17 -24.05
N ASP A 90 24.91 37.74 -24.33
CA ASP A 90 26.12 37.07 -24.86
C ASP A 90 27.14 37.03 -23.71
N SER A 91 27.17 35.92 -22.96
CA SER A 91 27.98 35.81 -21.74
C SER A 91 29.45 35.64 -22.00
N ASP A 92 29.86 34.99 -23.08
CA ASP A 92 31.24 34.72 -23.42
C ASP A 92 31.80 35.67 -24.51
N GLN A 93 30.97 36.58 -24.99
CA GLN A 93 31.32 37.68 -25.92
C GLN A 93 31.72 37.17 -27.29
N ASP A 94 31.10 36.12 -27.80
CA ASP A 94 31.39 35.59 -29.10
C ASP A 94 30.47 36.07 -30.24
N GLY A 95 29.50 36.91 -29.89
CA GLY A 95 28.51 37.52 -30.80
C GLY A 95 27.23 36.75 -30.96
N VAL A 96 27.00 35.64 -30.16
CA VAL A 96 25.78 34.84 -30.15
C VAL A 96 25.11 34.93 -28.77
N ALA A 97 23.80 35.03 -28.75
CA ALA A 97 23.08 35.08 -27.48
C ALA A 97 23.01 33.67 -26.81
N ASN A 98 23.06 33.64 -25.50
CA ASN A 98 23.09 32.38 -24.70
C ASN A 98 22.00 31.38 -25.09
N LEU A 99 20.77 31.84 -25.26
CA LEU A 99 19.65 30.96 -25.67
C LEU A 99 19.86 30.39 -27.07
N VAL A 100 20.33 31.19 -28.01
CA VAL A 100 20.61 30.78 -29.37
C VAL A 100 21.67 29.67 -29.41
N GLU A 101 22.74 29.84 -28.63
CA GLU A 101 23.76 28.83 -28.50
C GLU A 101 23.22 27.51 -27.94
N ILE A 102 22.49 27.58 -26.83
CA ILE A 102 21.91 26.38 -26.23
C ILE A 102 20.98 25.66 -27.22
N LEU A 103 20.07 26.39 -27.88
CA LEU A 103 19.11 25.77 -28.83
C LEU A 103 19.79 25.17 -30.10
N LEU A 104 20.92 25.70 -30.51
CA LEU A 104 21.60 25.32 -31.75
C LEU A 104 22.88 24.49 -31.51
N GLY A 105 23.20 24.14 -30.25
CA GLY A 105 24.34 23.29 -29.92
C GLY A 105 25.70 24.01 -29.82
N GLY A 106 25.68 25.34 -29.57
CA GLY A 106 26.85 26.10 -29.13
C GLY A 106 27.03 25.95 -27.59
N HIS A 107 27.97 26.71 -27.02
CA HIS A 107 28.21 26.69 -25.56
C HIS A 107 28.25 28.11 -25.00
N PRO A 108 27.25 28.56 -24.21
CA PRO A 108 27.06 29.96 -23.78
C PRO A 108 28.13 30.47 -22.81
N GLY A 109 29.11 29.71 -22.47
CA GLY A 109 30.22 30.09 -21.61
C GLY A 109 31.60 29.77 -22.18
N ASP A 110 31.70 29.36 -23.45
CA ASP A 110 32.94 29.09 -24.14
C ASP A 110 32.89 29.62 -25.59
N ALA A 111 33.42 30.83 -25.83
CA ALA A 111 33.48 31.52 -27.13
C ALA A 111 34.08 30.72 -28.29
N LYS A 112 34.69 29.55 -28.02
CA LYS A 112 35.26 28.67 -29.03
C LYS A 112 34.25 27.68 -29.60
N VAL A 113 33.14 27.47 -28.93
CA VAL A 113 32.11 26.47 -29.26
C VAL A 113 30.87 27.16 -29.77
N LYS A 114 30.93 27.73 -30.96
CA LYS A 114 29.78 28.39 -31.60
C LYS A 114 28.77 27.39 -32.18
N PRO A 115 27.51 27.78 -32.34
CA PRO A 115 26.51 26.97 -33.05
C PRO A 115 26.97 26.68 -34.45
N PRO A 116 26.83 25.41 -34.92
CA PRO A 116 27.31 25.02 -36.26
C PRO A 116 26.53 25.68 -37.41
N SER A 117 25.32 26.14 -37.18
CA SER A 117 24.45 26.83 -38.15
C SER A 117 23.31 27.56 -37.48
N LEU A 118 22.95 28.73 -37.98
CA LEU A 118 21.77 29.50 -37.55
C LEU A 118 20.51 29.17 -38.38
N ALA A 119 20.59 28.27 -39.34
CA ALA A 119 19.51 27.98 -40.29
C ALA A 119 18.19 27.49 -39.67
N GLN A 120 18.22 26.91 -38.46
CA GLN A 120 17.06 26.37 -37.77
C GLN A 120 16.62 27.24 -36.54
N LEU A 121 17.21 28.42 -36.39
CA LEU A 121 16.96 29.23 -35.20
C LEU A 121 15.50 29.56 -35.03
N GLU A 122 14.85 30.10 -36.04
CA GLU A 122 13.43 30.52 -35.97
C GLU A 122 12.52 29.33 -35.61
N THR A 123 12.73 28.19 -36.26
CA THR A 123 11.93 26.97 -35.96
C THR A 123 12.17 26.48 -34.54
N LYS A 124 13.42 26.42 -34.08
CA LYS A 124 13.75 25.94 -32.72
C LYS A 124 13.32 26.95 -31.65
N GLN A 125 13.44 28.25 -31.92
CA GLN A 125 12.96 29.30 -31.03
C GLN A 125 11.44 29.21 -30.86
N GLN A 126 10.68 29.14 -31.96
CA GLN A 126 9.23 28.97 -31.92
C GLN A 126 8.81 27.69 -31.16
N ALA A 127 9.50 26.59 -31.38
CA ALA A 127 9.24 25.33 -30.66
C ALA A 127 9.55 25.47 -29.14
N PHE A 128 10.64 26.14 -28.79
CA PHE A 128 11.00 26.39 -27.39
C PHE A 128 10.02 27.37 -26.71
N ASP A 129 9.61 28.41 -27.40
CA ASP A 129 8.58 29.36 -26.88
C ASP A 129 7.24 28.66 -26.67
N ALA A 130 6.84 27.79 -27.58
CA ALA A 130 5.64 26.95 -27.43
C ALA A 130 5.78 25.97 -26.25
N PHE A 131 6.96 25.40 -26.08
CA PHE A 131 7.25 24.56 -24.93
C PHE A 131 7.16 25.33 -23.59
N LEU A 132 7.75 26.55 -23.52
CA LEU A 132 7.65 27.40 -22.34
C LEU A 132 6.21 27.89 -22.08
N ALA A 133 5.40 28.04 -23.12
CA ALA A 133 3.98 28.37 -23.02
C ALA A 133 3.11 27.15 -22.65
N SER A 134 3.67 25.94 -22.68
CA SER A 134 2.96 24.72 -22.29
C SER A 134 2.54 24.74 -20.83
N TYR A 135 1.55 23.88 -20.48
CA TYR A 135 1.04 23.80 -19.12
C TYR A 135 2.18 23.55 -18.10
N PRO A 136 2.40 24.47 -17.12
CA PRO A 136 3.52 24.38 -16.20
C PRO A 136 3.29 23.26 -15.16
N TRP A 137 4.31 22.47 -14.87
CA TRP A 137 4.27 21.56 -13.75
C TRP A 137 4.70 22.25 -12.45
N GLU A 138 3.73 22.47 -11.57
CA GLU A 138 3.93 23.11 -10.25
C GLU A 138 3.33 22.22 -9.15
N PRO A 139 4.06 21.16 -8.69
CA PRO A 139 3.50 20.15 -7.80
C PRO A 139 2.97 20.72 -6.48
N PHE A 140 3.59 21.77 -5.96
CA PHE A 140 3.25 22.37 -4.67
C PHE A 140 2.21 23.49 -4.75
N LYS A 141 1.69 23.79 -5.94
CA LYS A 141 0.58 24.73 -6.09
C LYS A 141 -0.76 24.00 -6.18
N MET A 142 -1.80 24.68 -5.72
CA MET A 142 -3.17 24.13 -5.76
C MET A 142 -3.53 23.60 -7.15
N VAL A 143 -4.17 22.43 -7.17
CA VAL A 143 -4.68 21.82 -8.40
C VAL A 143 -5.69 22.76 -9.04
N LYS A 144 -5.41 23.17 -10.27
CA LYS A 144 -6.35 23.89 -11.11
C LYS A 144 -6.82 22.98 -12.22
N ARG A 145 -8.13 22.97 -12.50
CA ARG A 145 -8.66 22.17 -13.62
C ARG A 145 -8.28 22.84 -14.94
N PRO A 146 -7.40 22.25 -15.76
CA PRO A 146 -7.09 22.80 -17.08
C PRO A 146 -8.30 22.73 -18.00
N ALA A 147 -8.37 23.63 -18.96
CA ALA A 147 -9.35 23.53 -20.03
C ALA A 147 -9.03 22.29 -20.88
N THR A 148 -10.07 21.51 -21.23
CA THR A 148 -9.91 20.37 -22.12
C THR A 148 -9.57 20.88 -23.53
N PRO A 149 -8.49 20.37 -24.18
CA PRO A 149 -8.14 20.75 -25.53
C PRO A 149 -9.26 20.52 -26.53
N ALA A 150 -9.41 21.39 -27.53
CA ALA A 150 -10.40 21.27 -28.58
C ALA A 150 -9.99 20.17 -29.57
N SER A 151 -10.38 18.93 -29.33
CA SER A 151 -9.99 17.75 -30.13
C SER A 151 -11.12 17.05 -30.86
N GLY A 152 -12.37 17.47 -30.64
CA GLY A 152 -13.55 16.79 -31.19
C GLY A 152 -13.86 15.43 -30.57
N THR A 153 -13.08 14.96 -29.57
CA THR A 153 -13.32 13.71 -28.85
C THR A 153 -14.19 13.94 -27.61
N PRO A 154 -15.12 13.05 -27.27
CA PRO A 154 -15.99 13.21 -26.13
C PRO A 154 -15.29 12.94 -24.78
N ASN A 155 -14.19 12.19 -24.78
CA ASN A 155 -13.42 11.86 -23.58
C ASN A 155 -12.25 12.84 -23.41
N ALA A 156 -12.20 13.50 -22.25
CA ALA A 156 -11.17 14.49 -21.96
C ALA A 156 -9.75 13.89 -21.94
N ILE A 157 -9.58 12.64 -21.49
CA ILE A 157 -8.27 11.95 -21.51
C ILE A 157 -7.72 11.92 -22.93
N ASP A 158 -8.57 11.55 -23.91
CA ASP A 158 -8.18 11.47 -25.31
C ASP A 158 -7.83 12.84 -25.89
N ALA A 159 -8.52 13.90 -25.47
CA ALA A 159 -8.22 15.24 -25.90
C ALA A 159 -6.79 15.68 -25.52
N PHE A 160 -6.38 15.45 -24.27
CA PHE A 160 -5.00 15.74 -23.79
C PHE A 160 -3.96 14.86 -24.46
N ILE A 161 -4.27 13.57 -24.67
CA ILE A 161 -3.34 12.66 -25.34
C ILE A 161 -3.18 13.03 -26.81
N HIS A 162 -4.27 13.37 -27.54
CA HIS A 162 -4.20 13.78 -28.94
C HIS A 162 -3.40 15.08 -29.12
N GLU A 163 -3.54 16.05 -28.20
CA GLU A 163 -2.71 17.26 -28.23
C GLU A 163 -1.22 16.92 -28.17
N ARG A 164 -0.82 15.99 -27.29
CA ARG A 164 0.58 15.56 -27.18
C ARG A 164 1.05 14.73 -28.38
N LEU A 165 0.21 13.84 -28.89
CA LEU A 165 0.53 13.08 -30.11
C LEU A 165 0.75 14.02 -31.30
N ALA A 166 -0.11 15.02 -31.48
CA ALA A 166 0.04 16.01 -32.54
C ALA A 166 1.32 16.85 -32.40
N ALA A 167 1.69 17.23 -31.16
CA ALA A 167 2.93 17.95 -30.87
C ALA A 167 4.22 17.16 -31.19
N HIS A 168 4.11 15.83 -31.29
CA HIS A 168 5.23 14.91 -31.61
C HIS A 168 5.09 14.20 -32.96
N ASP A 169 4.17 14.63 -33.80
CA ASP A 169 3.91 14.04 -35.13
C ASP A 169 3.56 12.55 -35.08
N LEU A 170 2.98 12.08 -33.96
CA LEU A 170 2.63 10.68 -33.75
C LEU A 170 1.17 10.42 -34.14
N GLN A 171 0.91 9.29 -34.80
CA GLN A 171 -0.44 8.86 -35.16
C GLN A 171 -0.91 7.75 -34.22
N PRO A 172 -2.07 7.90 -33.55
CA PRO A 172 -2.56 6.84 -32.67
C PRO A 172 -2.93 5.59 -33.47
N LEU A 173 -2.68 4.40 -32.92
CA LEU A 173 -3.21 3.15 -33.48
C LEU A 173 -4.74 3.10 -33.34
N GLY A 174 -5.36 2.34 -34.24
CA GLY A 174 -6.77 1.99 -34.16
C GLY A 174 -7.13 1.15 -32.92
N GLU A 175 -8.40 0.85 -32.74
CA GLU A 175 -8.87 0.02 -31.64
C GLU A 175 -8.34 -1.41 -31.70
N ALA A 176 -8.13 -2.01 -30.52
CA ALA A 176 -7.93 -3.44 -30.35
C ALA A 176 -9.20 -4.23 -30.69
N THR A 177 -9.09 -5.53 -30.89
CA THR A 177 -10.28 -6.38 -31.08
C THR A 177 -11.17 -6.37 -29.82
N PRO A 178 -12.48 -6.53 -29.95
CA PRO A 178 -13.36 -6.58 -28.78
C PRO A 178 -12.96 -7.65 -27.76
N ALA A 179 -12.46 -8.80 -28.20
CA ALA A 179 -11.93 -9.83 -27.30
C ALA A 179 -10.73 -9.34 -26.48
N GLN A 180 -9.80 -8.60 -27.10
CA GLN A 180 -8.66 -8.00 -26.40
C GLN A 180 -9.11 -6.94 -25.39
N ILE A 181 -10.08 -6.10 -25.76
CA ILE A 181 -10.66 -5.09 -24.87
C ILE A 181 -11.34 -5.78 -23.68
N ALA A 182 -12.19 -6.79 -23.93
CA ALA A 182 -12.82 -7.55 -22.87
C ALA A 182 -11.78 -8.14 -21.92
N ARG A 183 -10.76 -8.82 -22.43
CA ARG A 183 -9.69 -9.42 -21.64
C ARG A 183 -8.99 -8.39 -20.74
N ARG A 184 -8.67 -7.19 -21.27
CA ARG A 184 -8.08 -6.09 -20.48
C ARG A 184 -9.00 -5.67 -19.35
N VAL A 185 -10.27 -5.39 -19.65
CA VAL A 185 -11.24 -4.90 -18.67
C VAL A 185 -11.44 -5.91 -17.54
N TYR A 186 -11.57 -7.20 -17.87
CA TYR A 186 -11.70 -8.27 -16.88
C TYR A 186 -10.48 -8.36 -15.97
N VAL A 187 -9.29 -8.41 -16.53
CA VAL A 187 -8.06 -8.53 -15.73
C VAL A 187 -7.79 -7.27 -14.91
N ASP A 188 -8.05 -6.08 -15.47
CA ASP A 188 -7.83 -4.82 -14.76
C ASP A 188 -8.81 -4.64 -13.60
N LEU A 189 -10.10 -4.99 -13.79
CA LEU A 189 -11.10 -4.74 -12.77
C LEU A 189 -11.23 -5.86 -11.74
N ILE A 190 -11.13 -7.12 -12.14
CA ILE A 190 -11.35 -8.26 -11.24
C ILE A 190 -10.17 -9.24 -11.16
N GLY A 191 -9.13 -9.07 -11.99
CA GLY A 191 -7.93 -9.90 -11.99
C GLY A 191 -8.12 -11.30 -12.58
N LEU A 192 -9.27 -11.59 -13.19
CA LEU A 192 -9.62 -12.89 -13.75
C LEU A 192 -9.93 -12.77 -15.24
N LEU A 193 -9.65 -13.83 -15.99
CA LEU A 193 -9.94 -13.90 -17.43
C LEU A 193 -11.44 -14.08 -17.69
N PRO A 194 -11.98 -13.51 -18.79
CA PRO A 194 -13.35 -13.80 -19.20
C PRO A 194 -13.49 -15.25 -19.72
N THR A 195 -14.66 -15.86 -19.54
CA THR A 195 -15.00 -17.11 -20.21
C THR A 195 -15.28 -16.89 -21.69
N PRO A 196 -15.18 -17.92 -22.56
CA PRO A 196 -15.54 -17.78 -23.98
C PRO A 196 -16.94 -17.23 -24.21
N GLN A 197 -17.90 -17.61 -23.40
CA GLN A 197 -19.28 -17.12 -23.47
C GLN A 197 -19.37 -15.61 -23.13
N GLN A 198 -18.60 -15.15 -22.16
CA GLN A 198 -18.52 -13.74 -21.79
C GLN A 198 -17.86 -12.90 -22.88
N VAL A 199 -16.79 -13.44 -23.51
CA VAL A 199 -16.17 -12.79 -24.67
C VAL A 199 -17.17 -12.66 -25.83
N ALA A 200 -17.81 -13.76 -26.24
CA ALA A 200 -18.77 -13.77 -27.34
C ALA A 200 -19.97 -12.82 -27.09
N ALA A 201 -20.48 -12.78 -25.84
CA ALA A 201 -21.55 -11.88 -25.46
C ALA A 201 -21.10 -10.40 -25.56
N PHE A 202 -19.88 -10.09 -25.13
CA PHE A 202 -19.32 -8.76 -25.25
C PHE A 202 -19.09 -8.36 -26.72
N GLU A 203 -18.49 -9.22 -27.54
CA GLU A 203 -18.25 -8.98 -28.96
C GLU A 203 -19.55 -8.65 -29.70
N LYS A 204 -20.61 -9.43 -29.43
CA LYS A 204 -21.94 -9.16 -30.01
C LYS A 204 -22.50 -7.80 -29.58
N GLY A 205 -22.39 -7.45 -28.31
CA GLY A 205 -22.84 -6.16 -27.79
C GLY A 205 -22.01 -5.00 -28.33
N TYR A 206 -20.69 -5.20 -28.40
CA TYR A 206 -19.74 -4.20 -28.88
C TYR A 206 -19.92 -3.88 -30.37
N ALA A 207 -20.17 -4.89 -31.19
CA ALA A 207 -20.50 -4.70 -32.61
C ALA A 207 -21.78 -3.87 -32.85
N ALA A 208 -22.74 -3.97 -31.91
CA ALA A 208 -23.99 -3.22 -32.01
C ALA A 208 -23.86 -1.77 -31.47
N GLN A 209 -23.29 -1.61 -30.27
CA GLN A 209 -23.16 -0.34 -29.57
C GLN A 209 -21.88 -0.34 -28.68
N PRO A 210 -20.71 0.01 -29.22
CA PRO A 210 -19.42 -0.13 -28.56
C PRO A 210 -19.37 0.51 -27.15
N ASP A 211 -19.72 1.79 -27.04
CA ASP A 211 -19.62 2.55 -25.79
C ASP A 211 -20.63 2.06 -24.74
N VAL A 212 -21.81 1.60 -25.18
CA VAL A 212 -22.81 1.05 -24.25
C VAL A 212 -22.37 -0.31 -23.72
N ALA A 213 -21.89 -1.18 -24.60
CA ALA A 213 -21.40 -2.50 -24.22
C ALA A 213 -20.20 -2.41 -23.25
N LEU A 214 -19.25 -1.51 -23.54
CA LEU A 214 -18.08 -1.28 -22.68
C LEU A 214 -18.49 -0.75 -21.29
N ARG A 215 -19.39 0.22 -21.25
CA ARG A 215 -19.91 0.76 -19.98
C ARG A 215 -20.62 -0.30 -19.16
N GLN A 216 -21.52 -1.08 -19.80
CA GLN A 216 -22.23 -2.18 -19.12
C GLN A 216 -21.27 -3.23 -18.57
N LEU A 217 -20.24 -3.61 -19.33
CA LEU A 217 -19.21 -4.52 -18.88
C LEU A 217 -18.46 -3.96 -17.66
N THR A 218 -17.99 -2.72 -17.76
CA THR A 218 -17.24 -2.03 -16.71
C THR A 218 -18.06 -1.94 -15.43
N ASP A 219 -19.32 -1.47 -15.53
CA ASP A 219 -20.21 -1.33 -14.37
C ASP A 219 -20.54 -2.68 -13.72
N ARG A 220 -20.75 -3.72 -14.51
CA ARG A 220 -20.99 -5.06 -14.00
C ARG A 220 -19.80 -5.58 -13.21
N LEU A 221 -18.58 -5.52 -13.77
CA LEU A 221 -17.38 -6.04 -13.13
C LEU A 221 -17.02 -5.28 -11.85
N MET A 222 -17.21 -3.95 -11.83
CA MET A 222 -17.01 -3.15 -10.62
C MET A 222 -18.01 -3.44 -9.49
N ASN A 223 -19.11 -4.13 -9.79
CA ASN A 223 -20.08 -4.57 -8.79
C ASN A 223 -19.89 -6.04 -8.35
N GLU A 224 -18.96 -6.76 -8.96
CA GLU A 224 -18.57 -8.09 -8.51
C GLU A 224 -17.63 -8.02 -7.31
N PRO A 225 -17.73 -8.92 -6.31
CA PRO A 225 -16.87 -8.90 -5.12
C PRO A 225 -15.37 -8.96 -5.43
N GLN A 226 -15.01 -9.55 -6.56
CA GLN A 226 -13.63 -9.68 -7.04
C GLN A 226 -12.99 -8.34 -7.39
N TYR A 227 -13.77 -7.29 -7.62
CA TYR A 227 -13.26 -5.93 -7.79
C TYR A 227 -12.49 -5.48 -6.55
N GLY A 228 -13.06 -5.64 -5.37
CA GLY A 228 -12.38 -5.30 -4.11
C GLY A 228 -11.13 -6.13 -3.87
N GLU A 229 -11.13 -7.43 -4.23
CA GLU A 229 -9.93 -8.28 -4.11
C GLU A 229 -8.81 -7.81 -5.04
N ARG A 230 -9.13 -7.49 -6.30
CA ARG A 230 -8.15 -7.01 -7.29
C ARG A 230 -7.58 -5.64 -6.90
N TRP A 231 -8.44 -4.65 -6.70
CA TRP A 231 -8.02 -3.29 -6.36
C TRP A 231 -7.51 -3.18 -4.94
N GLY A 232 -8.02 -4.03 -4.03
CA GLY A 232 -7.46 -4.19 -2.69
C GLY A 232 -5.99 -4.60 -2.75
N ARG A 233 -5.61 -5.58 -3.60
CA ARG A 233 -4.21 -5.96 -3.76
C ARG A 233 -3.34 -4.78 -4.24
N HIS A 234 -3.82 -3.99 -5.19
CA HIS A 234 -3.09 -2.80 -5.66
C HIS A 234 -2.89 -1.75 -4.58
N PHE A 235 -3.92 -1.44 -3.78
CA PHE A 235 -3.78 -0.51 -2.67
C PHE A 235 -2.97 -1.07 -1.51
N MET A 236 -3.03 -2.37 -1.26
CA MET A 236 -2.16 -3.03 -0.27
C MET A 236 -0.68 -2.91 -0.63
N ASP A 237 -0.30 -2.89 -1.90
CA ASP A 237 1.07 -2.61 -2.32
C ASP A 237 1.49 -1.18 -1.91
N ILE A 238 0.65 -0.18 -2.25
CA ILE A 238 0.91 1.24 -1.98
C ILE A 238 0.94 1.52 -0.47
N TRP A 239 0.04 0.90 0.29
CA TRP A 239 -0.09 1.09 1.74
C TRP A 239 0.77 0.13 2.55
N ARG A 240 1.64 -0.65 1.90
CA ARG A 240 2.55 -1.59 2.53
C ARG A 240 1.87 -2.60 3.45
N TYR A 241 0.82 -3.24 2.95
CA TYR A 241 0.24 -4.35 3.69
C TYR A 241 1.24 -5.48 3.86
N SER A 242 1.38 -5.97 5.09
CA SER A 242 2.12 -7.17 5.41
C SER A 242 1.42 -7.87 6.57
N ASP A 243 1.31 -9.20 6.52
CA ASP A 243 0.71 -9.98 7.61
C ASP A 243 1.62 -9.97 8.84
N TRP A 244 2.93 -9.91 8.63
CA TRP A 244 3.93 -9.63 9.66
C TRP A 244 5.26 -9.19 9.06
N GLU A 245 6.12 -8.62 9.92
CA GLU A 245 7.48 -8.26 9.58
C GLU A 245 8.48 -9.09 10.40
N GLY A 246 9.67 -9.30 9.88
CA GLY A 246 10.75 -10.06 10.49
C GLY A 246 11.14 -11.29 9.68
N TYR A 247 12.23 -11.94 10.06
CA TYR A 247 12.77 -13.12 9.40
C TYR A 247 12.50 -14.37 10.21
N LYS A 248 12.53 -15.55 9.55
CA LYS A 248 12.37 -16.85 10.17
C LYS A 248 13.31 -16.99 11.39
N GLY A 249 12.74 -17.24 12.57
CA GLY A 249 13.46 -17.32 13.84
C GLY A 249 13.72 -15.99 14.53
N ALA A 250 13.47 -14.85 13.91
CA ALA A 250 13.49 -13.54 14.55
C ALA A 250 12.17 -13.24 15.29
N VAL A 251 12.19 -12.20 16.13
CA VAL A 251 10.96 -11.70 16.75
C VAL A 251 10.06 -11.12 15.67
N ARG A 252 8.87 -11.67 15.53
CA ARG A 252 7.86 -11.12 14.62
C ARG A 252 7.33 -9.82 15.18
N LEU A 253 7.35 -8.79 14.38
CA LEU A 253 7.08 -7.43 14.82
C LEU A 253 5.70 -6.94 14.42
N SER A 254 5.02 -7.64 13.48
CA SER A 254 3.65 -7.32 13.07
C SER A 254 2.64 -7.72 14.14
N GLN A 255 1.53 -7.00 14.16
CA GLN A 255 0.41 -7.36 15.01
C GLN A 255 -0.31 -8.61 14.49
N PRO A 256 -0.72 -9.54 15.35
CA PRO A 256 -1.56 -10.65 14.93
C PRO A 256 -2.90 -10.14 14.39
N HIS A 257 -3.54 -10.91 13.53
CA HIS A 257 -4.85 -10.63 12.94
C HIS A 257 -4.92 -9.39 12.05
N ILE A 258 -3.78 -8.96 11.47
CA ILE A 258 -3.74 -7.77 10.58
C ILE A 258 -4.57 -7.99 9.30
N TRP A 259 -4.88 -9.24 8.94
CA TRP A 259 -5.77 -9.60 7.84
C TRP A 259 -7.14 -8.92 7.92
N ARG A 260 -7.60 -8.51 9.11
CA ARG A 260 -8.84 -7.75 9.28
C ARG A 260 -8.77 -6.37 8.60
N TRP A 261 -7.60 -5.77 8.50
CA TRP A 261 -7.40 -4.55 7.72
C TRP A 261 -7.44 -4.84 6.21
N ARG A 262 -6.87 -5.95 5.74
CA ARG A 262 -7.01 -6.38 4.33
C ARG A 262 -8.49 -6.54 3.96
N ASP A 263 -9.25 -7.23 4.77
CA ASP A 263 -10.67 -7.46 4.53
C ASP A 263 -11.46 -6.13 4.54
N TRP A 264 -11.11 -5.21 5.44
CA TRP A 264 -11.68 -3.85 5.44
C TRP A 264 -11.37 -3.09 4.14
N ILE A 265 -10.16 -3.20 3.58
CA ILE A 265 -9.79 -2.60 2.29
C ILE A 265 -10.70 -3.14 1.19
N ILE A 266 -10.83 -4.47 1.08
CA ILE A 266 -11.65 -5.15 0.07
C ILE A 266 -13.13 -4.73 0.20
N GLU A 267 -13.67 -4.77 1.39
CA GLU A 267 -15.06 -4.36 1.68
C GLU A 267 -15.31 -2.89 1.35
N SER A 268 -14.38 -2.00 1.69
CA SER A 268 -14.50 -0.56 1.43
C SER A 268 -14.50 -0.25 -0.06
N LEU A 269 -13.66 -0.91 -0.85
CA LEU A 269 -13.62 -0.78 -2.30
C LEU A 269 -14.91 -1.32 -2.97
N ASN A 270 -15.39 -2.48 -2.54
CA ASN A 270 -16.65 -3.03 -3.03
C ASN A 270 -17.85 -2.11 -2.74
N ALA A 271 -17.85 -1.49 -1.55
CA ALA A 271 -18.85 -0.50 -1.16
C ALA A 271 -18.66 0.87 -1.84
N ASN A 272 -17.65 1.04 -2.68
CA ASN A 272 -17.27 2.31 -3.30
C ASN A 272 -17.10 3.45 -2.26
N LYS A 273 -16.48 3.14 -1.10
CA LYS A 273 -16.17 4.16 -0.09
C LYS A 273 -15.25 5.21 -0.70
N PRO A 274 -15.52 6.53 -0.53
CA PRO A 274 -14.66 7.58 -1.03
C PRO A 274 -13.21 7.40 -0.57
N TYR A 275 -12.26 7.61 -1.47
CA TYR A 275 -10.84 7.37 -1.21
C TYR A 275 -10.28 8.23 -0.06
N ASP A 276 -10.68 9.51 0.00
CA ASP A 276 -10.34 10.42 1.10
C ASP A 276 -10.85 9.91 2.45
N ARG A 277 -12.09 9.37 2.47
CA ARG A 277 -12.65 8.76 3.65
C ARG A 277 -11.90 7.50 4.08
N MET A 278 -11.47 6.66 3.14
CA MET A 278 -10.64 5.49 3.44
C MET A 278 -9.34 5.91 4.12
N VAL A 279 -8.67 6.96 3.62
CA VAL A 279 -7.42 7.47 4.19
C VAL A 279 -7.65 8.07 5.59
N GLN A 280 -8.73 8.83 5.79
CA GLN A 280 -9.08 9.36 7.11
C GLN A 280 -9.34 8.25 8.12
N GLU A 281 -10.05 7.18 7.75
CA GLU A 281 -10.30 6.03 8.61
C GLU A 281 -9.02 5.26 8.95
N MET A 282 -8.11 5.11 8.00
CA MET A 282 -6.80 4.46 8.22
C MET A 282 -5.93 5.22 9.22
N LEU A 283 -5.92 6.53 9.16
CA LEU A 283 -5.06 7.37 10.01
C LEU A 283 -5.69 7.70 11.38
N ALA A 284 -7.01 7.78 11.45
CA ALA A 284 -7.70 8.29 12.62
C ALA A 284 -9.09 7.66 12.85
N GLY A 285 -9.32 6.41 12.44
CA GLY A 285 -10.61 5.75 12.60
C GLY A 285 -11.07 5.65 14.05
N ASP A 286 -10.16 5.49 14.98
CA ASP A 286 -10.41 5.47 16.41
C ASP A 286 -10.76 6.83 17.02
N GLU A 287 -10.38 7.93 16.36
CA GLU A 287 -10.80 9.30 16.71
C GLU A 287 -12.11 9.70 16.02
N LEU A 288 -12.31 9.18 14.81
CA LEU A 288 -13.41 9.53 13.92
C LEU A 288 -14.72 8.80 14.28
N ALA A 289 -14.61 7.51 14.60
CA ALA A 289 -15.74 6.63 14.95
C ALA A 289 -15.30 5.59 16.00
N PRO A 290 -15.06 6.01 17.24
CA PRO A 290 -14.37 5.22 18.27
C PRO A 290 -15.10 3.93 18.69
N THR A 291 -16.38 3.80 18.35
CA THR A 291 -17.22 2.63 18.69
C THR A 291 -17.60 1.77 17.48
N ASP A 292 -17.31 2.23 16.27
CA ASP A 292 -17.63 1.50 15.04
C ASP A 292 -16.50 0.50 14.69
N GLU A 293 -16.74 -0.77 14.95
CA GLU A 293 -15.76 -1.83 14.70
C GLU A 293 -15.36 -1.96 13.22
N LYS A 294 -16.26 -1.64 12.30
CA LYS A 294 -15.96 -1.64 10.87
C LYS A 294 -14.94 -0.56 10.53
N VAL A 295 -15.08 0.63 11.14
CA VAL A 295 -14.13 1.74 10.95
C VAL A 295 -12.82 1.49 11.70
N LEU A 296 -12.89 0.91 12.90
CA LEU A 296 -11.70 0.64 13.71
C LEU A 296 -10.70 -0.31 13.02
N ARG A 297 -11.17 -1.26 12.20
CA ARG A 297 -10.31 -2.15 11.39
C ARG A 297 -9.40 -1.39 10.44
N ALA A 298 -9.82 -0.20 9.98
CA ALA A 298 -9.01 0.65 9.11
C ALA A 298 -7.67 1.05 9.72
N THR A 299 -7.65 1.25 11.06
CA THR A 299 -6.42 1.63 11.78
C THR A 299 -5.36 0.52 11.82
N GLY A 300 -5.64 -0.64 11.23
CA GLY A 300 -4.65 -1.65 10.86
C GLY A 300 -3.50 -1.07 10.03
N TYR A 301 -3.74 0.00 9.26
CA TYR A 301 -2.68 0.78 8.61
C TYR A 301 -1.61 1.25 9.59
N LEU A 302 -1.98 1.72 10.76
CA LEU A 302 -1.06 2.15 11.82
C LEU A 302 -0.53 0.98 12.65
N ALA A 303 -1.27 -0.14 12.69
CA ALA A 303 -0.87 -1.34 13.44
C ALA A 303 0.09 -2.26 12.67
N ARG A 304 0.08 -2.18 11.31
CA ARG A 304 0.97 -2.99 10.50
C ARG A 304 2.43 -2.72 10.84
N ASN A 305 3.24 -3.77 10.80
CA ASN A 305 4.67 -3.64 11.06
C ASN A 305 5.00 -2.93 12.39
N PHE A 306 4.11 -3.08 13.38
CA PHE A 306 4.36 -2.61 14.73
C PHE A 306 5.62 -3.26 15.29
N GLN A 307 6.56 -2.44 15.72
CA GLN A 307 7.86 -2.89 16.21
C GLN A 307 8.07 -2.48 17.67
N SER A 308 8.85 -3.28 18.38
CA SER A 308 9.32 -2.92 19.72
C SER A 308 10.29 -1.74 19.69
N ASP A 309 11.03 -1.57 18.61
CA ASP A 309 11.81 -0.37 18.31
C ASP A 309 10.90 0.75 17.83
N ARG A 310 10.54 1.62 18.77
CA ARG A 310 9.66 2.75 18.50
C ARG A 310 10.23 3.71 17.49
N LEU A 311 11.54 3.89 17.43
CA LEU A 311 12.17 4.82 16.48
C LEU A 311 11.90 4.37 15.05
N GLN A 312 12.25 3.13 14.73
CA GLN A 312 12.05 2.58 13.38
C GLN A 312 10.58 2.53 13.00
N TRP A 313 9.70 2.19 13.95
CA TRP A 313 8.27 2.19 13.71
C TRP A 313 7.73 3.59 13.37
N MET A 314 8.17 4.64 14.12
CA MET A 314 7.78 6.02 13.85
C MET A 314 8.36 6.53 12.52
N ASP A 315 9.61 6.17 12.20
CA ASP A 315 10.22 6.51 10.92
C ASP A 315 9.44 5.92 9.74
N ASN A 316 9.07 4.64 9.82
CA ASN A 316 8.26 3.97 8.80
C ASN A 316 6.90 4.65 8.61
N ILE A 317 6.22 5.08 9.67
CA ILE A 317 4.91 5.76 9.55
C ILE A 317 5.06 7.10 8.84
N VAL A 318 6.06 7.91 9.19
CA VAL A 318 6.30 9.21 8.53
C VAL A 318 6.66 8.99 7.05
N GLU A 319 7.62 8.11 6.78
CA GLU A 319 8.08 7.83 5.42
C GLU A 319 6.94 7.36 4.51
N HIS A 320 6.24 6.29 4.92
CA HIS A 320 5.28 5.67 4.02
C HIS A 320 3.95 6.42 3.93
N THR A 321 3.56 7.18 4.97
CA THR A 321 2.43 8.09 4.86
C THR A 321 2.74 9.22 3.86
N SER A 322 3.96 9.74 3.89
CA SER A 322 4.38 10.79 2.97
C SER A 322 4.50 10.30 1.53
N LYS A 323 5.13 9.17 1.29
CA LYS A 323 5.25 8.57 -0.05
C LYS A 323 3.88 8.18 -0.64
N ALA A 324 3.05 7.46 0.14
CA ALA A 324 1.78 6.92 -0.34
C ALA A 324 0.73 7.98 -0.65
N PHE A 325 0.71 9.11 0.07
CA PHE A 325 -0.37 10.11 -0.02
C PHE A 325 0.10 11.51 -0.44
N MET A 326 1.39 11.79 -0.42
CA MET A 326 1.96 13.05 -0.83
C MET A 326 3.04 12.90 -1.91
N GLY A 327 3.51 11.68 -2.20
CA GLY A 327 4.62 11.49 -3.13
C GLY A 327 5.86 12.28 -2.71
N LEU A 328 6.20 12.28 -1.42
CA LEU A 328 7.34 13.00 -0.87
C LEU A 328 8.27 12.07 -0.11
N THR A 329 9.58 12.22 -0.34
CA THR A 329 10.64 11.42 0.27
C THR A 329 11.07 11.98 1.63
N MET A 330 10.13 12.03 2.60
CA MET A 330 10.35 12.60 3.93
C MET A 330 11.41 11.90 4.77
N ASN A 331 11.73 10.64 4.47
CA ASN A 331 12.83 9.92 5.11
C ASN A 331 14.20 10.59 4.92
N CYS A 332 14.42 11.30 3.81
CA CYS A 332 15.63 12.09 3.57
C CYS A 332 15.77 13.27 4.55
N VAL A 333 14.65 13.77 5.07
CA VAL A 333 14.59 14.99 5.89
C VAL A 333 14.80 14.71 7.39
N LYS A 334 14.86 13.45 7.79
CA LYS A 334 15.13 13.06 9.18
C LYS A 334 16.45 13.64 9.73
N CYS A 335 17.51 13.69 8.89
CA CYS A 335 18.86 14.01 9.33
C CYS A 335 19.30 15.45 9.00
N HIS A 336 18.75 16.05 7.95
CA HIS A 336 19.07 17.38 7.43
C HIS A 336 17.93 17.92 6.57
N ASP A 337 17.95 19.17 6.20
CA ASP A 337 16.99 19.73 5.24
C ASP A 337 17.01 18.96 3.93
N HIS A 338 15.87 18.85 3.25
CA HIS A 338 15.77 18.08 2.00
C HIS A 338 16.74 18.63 0.94
N LYS A 339 17.42 17.74 0.23
CA LYS A 339 18.47 18.16 -0.70
C LYS A 339 17.94 18.90 -1.94
N TYR A 340 16.73 18.58 -2.37
CA TYR A 340 16.16 19.05 -3.62
C TYR A 340 14.91 19.92 -3.44
N ASP A 341 14.08 19.57 -2.48
CA ASP A 341 12.80 20.23 -2.20
C ASP A 341 12.95 21.22 -1.04
N PRO A 342 12.12 22.28 -0.97
CA PRO A 342 12.18 23.25 0.11
C PRO A 342 11.53 22.74 1.40
N ILE A 343 11.98 21.57 1.89
CA ILE A 343 11.47 20.89 3.08
C ILE A 343 12.56 20.91 4.16
N PRO A 344 12.42 21.75 5.22
CA PRO A 344 13.35 21.76 6.33
C PRO A 344 13.24 20.51 7.20
N GLN A 345 14.31 20.16 7.89
CA GLN A 345 14.36 19.02 8.81
C GLN A 345 13.22 19.04 9.83
N THR A 346 12.79 20.21 10.25
CA THR A 346 11.69 20.38 11.21
C THR A 346 10.37 19.79 10.74
N ASP A 347 10.12 19.74 9.43
CA ASP A 347 8.86 19.23 8.86
C ASP A 347 8.71 17.71 9.07
N TYR A 348 9.83 16.96 8.99
CA TYR A 348 9.81 15.54 9.35
C TYR A 348 9.34 15.34 10.81
N TYR A 349 9.89 16.16 11.74
CA TYR A 349 9.52 16.06 13.15
C TYR A 349 8.14 16.63 13.44
N ALA A 350 7.65 17.58 12.66
CA ALA A 350 6.28 18.07 12.76
C ALA A 350 5.26 16.98 12.37
N ILE A 351 5.49 16.24 11.28
CA ILE A 351 4.67 15.07 10.92
C ILE A 351 4.84 13.98 11.98
N ARG A 352 6.06 13.67 12.43
CA ARG A 352 6.29 12.70 13.50
C ARG A 352 5.50 13.05 14.76
N ALA A 353 5.41 14.34 15.13
CA ALA A 353 4.67 14.81 16.31
C ALA A 353 3.17 14.55 16.21
N VAL A 354 2.61 14.41 15.01
CA VAL A 354 1.22 13.96 14.80
C VAL A 354 1.03 12.56 15.34
N PHE A 355 2.00 11.67 15.08
CA PHE A 355 1.95 10.26 15.45
C PHE A 355 2.60 9.96 16.81
N GLU A 356 3.28 10.90 17.47
CA GLU A 356 3.96 10.65 18.73
C GLU A 356 3.05 10.10 19.84
N PRO A 357 1.76 10.51 19.98
CA PRO A 357 0.86 9.99 21.01
C PRO A 357 0.43 8.54 20.83
N TYR A 358 0.40 8.01 19.58
CA TYR A 358 -0.27 6.76 19.30
C TYR A 358 0.52 5.51 19.71
N ASN A 359 -0.22 4.47 19.98
CA ASN A 359 0.26 3.11 20.22
C ASN A 359 -0.76 2.13 19.61
N VAL A 360 -0.47 0.84 19.69
CA VAL A 360 -1.32 -0.22 19.15
C VAL A 360 -1.80 -1.13 20.27
N ARG A 361 -3.05 -1.59 20.17
CA ARG A 361 -3.63 -2.63 21.01
C ARG A 361 -4.45 -3.60 20.16
N THR A 362 -4.72 -4.77 20.71
CA THR A 362 -5.66 -5.72 20.11
C THR A 362 -6.93 -5.76 20.95
N ASP A 363 -8.07 -5.42 20.36
CA ASP A 363 -9.37 -5.51 21.00
C ASP A 363 -9.97 -6.90 20.73
N PRO A 364 -10.79 -7.47 21.66
CA PRO A 364 -11.57 -8.68 21.41
C PRO A 364 -12.60 -8.45 20.30
N VAL A 365 -13.08 -9.53 19.70
CA VAL A 365 -14.06 -9.51 18.61
C VAL A 365 -15.29 -10.36 18.95
N PRO A 366 -16.45 -10.13 18.31
CA PRO A 366 -17.61 -10.99 18.49
C PRO A 366 -17.27 -12.46 18.21
N GLY A 367 -17.60 -13.35 19.14
CA GLY A 367 -17.38 -14.79 19.05
C GLY A 367 -16.08 -15.29 19.69
N GLU A 368 -15.06 -14.43 19.86
CA GLU A 368 -13.81 -14.79 20.55
C GLU A 368 -13.28 -13.63 21.39
N ILE A 369 -13.16 -13.83 22.68
CA ILE A 369 -12.64 -12.82 23.62
C ILE A 369 -11.15 -13.01 23.93
N ASP A 370 -10.58 -14.17 23.61
CA ASP A 370 -9.14 -14.40 23.70
C ASP A 370 -8.42 -13.79 22.48
N VAL A 371 -7.90 -12.58 22.65
CA VAL A 371 -7.20 -11.83 21.62
C VAL A 371 -5.96 -12.53 21.05
N LYS A 372 -5.52 -13.64 21.66
CA LYS A 372 -4.43 -14.47 21.10
C LYS A 372 -4.95 -15.41 20.02
N LYS A 373 -6.22 -15.85 20.12
CA LYS A 373 -6.85 -16.71 19.12
C LYS A 373 -7.42 -15.90 17.97
N ASP A 374 -8.12 -14.80 18.29
CA ASP A 374 -8.66 -13.85 17.33
C ASP A 374 -8.80 -12.47 17.97
N GLY A 375 -8.65 -11.41 17.20
CA GLY A 375 -8.71 -10.05 17.72
C GLY A 375 -8.62 -9.00 16.61
N MET A 376 -8.82 -7.75 17.00
CA MET A 376 -8.75 -6.60 16.12
C MET A 376 -7.57 -5.70 16.51
N PRO A 377 -6.43 -5.76 15.83
CA PRO A 377 -5.35 -4.81 16.05
C PRO A 377 -5.78 -3.42 15.60
N ARG A 378 -5.59 -2.43 16.46
CA ARG A 378 -6.00 -1.05 16.21
C ARG A 378 -5.12 -0.03 16.91
N ALA A 379 -5.11 1.19 16.37
CA ALA A 379 -4.45 2.33 16.99
C ALA A 379 -5.28 2.93 18.15
N TYR A 380 -4.58 3.60 19.07
CA TYR A 380 -5.14 4.46 20.11
C TYR A 380 -4.06 5.43 20.58
N ASP A 381 -4.40 6.58 21.13
CA ASP A 381 -3.43 7.47 21.75
C ASP A 381 -3.15 7.04 23.18
N GLN A 382 -1.88 6.75 23.47
CA GLN A 382 -1.43 6.36 24.82
C GLN A 382 -1.18 7.58 25.71
N SER A 383 -0.72 8.70 25.14
CA SER A 383 -0.38 9.92 25.86
C SER A 383 -0.82 11.16 25.12
N LEU A 384 -1.67 11.99 25.76
CA LEU A 384 -2.10 13.27 25.19
C LEU A 384 -0.99 14.34 25.21
N THR A 385 0.01 14.15 26.07
CA THR A 385 1.11 15.11 26.34
C THR A 385 2.43 14.70 25.70
N ALA A 386 2.40 13.75 24.77
CA ALA A 386 3.59 13.31 24.07
C ALA A 386 4.28 14.49 23.34
N VAL A 387 5.60 14.62 23.57
CA VAL A 387 6.44 15.70 23.03
C VAL A 387 7.45 15.10 22.06
N THR A 388 7.62 15.74 20.92
CA THR A 388 8.61 15.40 19.91
C THR A 388 9.77 16.40 19.96
N TYR A 389 10.98 15.92 19.84
CA TYR A 389 12.19 16.73 19.77
C TYR A 389 12.90 16.53 18.43
N LEU A 390 13.57 17.57 17.98
CA LEU A 390 14.51 17.46 16.88
C LEU A 390 15.70 16.60 17.33
N PHE A 391 16.14 15.66 16.50
CA PHE A 391 17.34 14.87 16.76
C PHE A 391 18.52 15.42 15.97
N GLN A 392 19.65 15.62 16.63
CA GLN A 392 20.85 16.08 15.97
C GLN A 392 21.30 15.04 14.91
N ARG A 393 21.30 15.43 13.65
CA ARG A 393 21.59 14.54 12.50
C ARG A 393 20.72 13.28 12.46
N GLY A 394 19.49 13.36 12.97
CA GLY A 394 18.58 12.21 13.00
C GLY A 394 18.87 11.15 14.06
N ASP A 395 19.86 11.38 14.94
CA ASP A 395 20.24 10.44 16.00
C ASP A 395 19.43 10.70 17.26
N GLU A 396 18.58 9.75 17.65
CA GLU A 396 17.70 9.84 18.82
C GLU A 396 18.43 9.97 20.16
N ARG A 397 19.69 9.56 20.20
CA ARG A 397 20.52 9.68 21.41
C ARG A 397 20.85 11.14 21.72
N PHE A 398 20.68 12.05 20.76
CA PHE A 398 20.99 13.46 20.87
C PHE A 398 19.77 14.34 20.58
N PRO A 399 18.69 14.29 21.42
CA PRO A 399 17.53 15.14 21.27
C PRO A 399 17.83 16.58 21.69
N ILE A 400 17.40 17.54 20.89
CA ILE A 400 17.49 18.98 21.18
C ILE A 400 16.27 19.37 22.05
N LYS A 401 16.40 19.20 23.36
CA LYS A 401 15.27 19.28 24.32
C LYS A 401 14.75 20.69 24.59
N ASP A 402 15.51 21.71 24.33
CA ASP A 402 15.13 23.11 24.48
C ASP A 402 14.21 23.63 23.39
N LYS A 403 14.04 22.85 22.31
CA LYS A 403 13.19 23.18 21.16
C LYS A 403 12.24 22.04 20.82
N PRO A 404 11.15 21.85 21.57
CA PRO A 404 10.13 20.87 21.22
C PRO A 404 9.46 21.24 19.88
N ILE A 405 9.18 20.25 19.05
CA ILE A 405 8.51 20.41 17.78
C ILE A 405 7.02 20.10 17.95
N ALA A 406 6.17 21.08 17.61
CA ALA A 406 4.72 20.89 17.60
C ALA A 406 4.28 20.09 16.37
N PRO A 407 3.16 19.32 16.45
CA PRO A 407 2.57 18.71 15.28
C PRO A 407 2.10 19.77 14.30
N ASP A 408 2.52 19.64 13.04
CA ASP A 408 2.10 20.53 11.97
C ASP A 408 2.21 19.83 10.62
N VAL A 409 1.77 20.50 9.55
CA VAL A 409 1.89 20.10 8.17
C VAL A 409 3.24 20.54 7.58
N PRO A 410 3.74 19.93 6.49
CA PRO A 410 4.97 20.41 5.85
C PRO A 410 4.84 21.85 5.38
N THR A 411 5.87 22.66 5.65
CA THR A 411 5.89 24.11 5.37
C THR A 411 5.81 24.47 3.89
N LEU A 412 6.02 23.51 3.00
CA LEU A 412 5.86 23.69 1.55
C LEU A 412 4.39 23.77 1.12
N PHE A 413 3.44 23.37 1.98
CA PHE A 413 2.00 23.49 1.72
C PHE A 413 1.41 24.66 2.53
N ASP A 414 0.32 25.20 2.01
CA ASP A 414 -0.46 26.16 2.77
C ASP A 414 -1.23 25.46 3.91
N GLY A 415 -1.40 26.16 5.01
CA GLY A 415 -2.19 25.69 6.14
C GLY A 415 -1.40 25.54 7.43
N LYS A 416 -2.13 25.23 8.50
CA LYS A 416 -1.61 24.98 9.84
C LYS A 416 -2.45 23.90 10.50
N LEU A 417 -1.84 23.03 11.26
CA LEU A 417 -2.57 21.94 11.90
C LEU A 417 -3.25 22.43 13.18
N GLU A 418 -4.58 22.57 13.11
CA GLU A 418 -5.41 22.86 14.28
C GLU A 418 -6.06 21.56 14.78
N PHE A 419 -5.80 21.19 16.02
CA PHE A 419 -6.33 19.98 16.63
C PHE A 419 -6.85 20.24 18.04
N LYS A 420 -7.78 19.39 18.46
CA LYS A 420 -8.32 19.39 19.81
C LYS A 420 -8.57 17.95 20.27
N PRO A 421 -8.45 17.67 21.58
CA PRO A 421 -8.74 16.33 22.10
C PRO A 421 -10.13 15.83 21.73
N VAL A 422 -10.22 14.55 21.42
CA VAL A 422 -11.46 13.84 21.11
C VAL A 422 -11.84 13.00 22.33
N SER A 423 -13.00 13.28 22.93
CA SER A 423 -13.52 12.48 24.04
C SER A 423 -13.93 11.09 23.55
N LEU A 424 -13.54 10.05 24.29
CA LEU A 424 -13.81 8.67 23.94
C LEU A 424 -14.90 8.07 24.85
N PRO A 425 -15.98 7.50 24.31
CA PRO A 425 -16.98 6.76 25.07
C PRO A 425 -16.37 5.61 25.86
N LEU A 426 -17.02 5.20 26.95
CA LEU A 426 -16.54 4.16 27.84
C LEU A 426 -16.22 2.85 27.09
N ILE A 427 -17.10 2.40 26.22
CA ILE A 427 -16.95 1.16 25.43
C ILE A 427 -15.81 1.23 24.40
N ALA A 428 -15.36 2.42 24.01
CA ALA A 428 -14.20 2.60 23.13
C ALA A 428 -12.88 2.43 23.88
N ARG A 429 -12.84 2.75 25.17
CA ARG A 429 -11.65 2.65 26.03
C ARG A 429 -11.63 1.40 26.93
N GLN A 430 -12.75 0.73 27.08
CA GLN A 430 -12.91 -0.54 27.82
C GLN A 430 -13.73 -1.52 26.96
N PRO A 431 -13.11 -2.20 25.99
CA PRO A 431 -13.82 -3.11 25.09
C PRO A 431 -14.47 -4.29 25.82
N GLU A 432 -14.00 -4.63 27.03
CA GLU A 432 -14.56 -5.63 27.92
C GLU A 432 -15.98 -5.29 28.41
N LYS A 433 -16.42 -4.05 28.22
CA LYS A 433 -17.78 -3.59 28.55
C LYS A 433 -18.78 -3.71 27.40
N ARG A 434 -18.35 -4.13 26.22
CA ARG A 434 -19.22 -4.38 25.07
C ARG A 434 -20.14 -5.58 25.32
N ASP A 435 -21.33 -5.54 24.76
CA ASP A 435 -22.36 -6.56 25.04
C ASP A 435 -21.95 -7.95 24.56
N TYR A 436 -21.28 -8.07 23.41
CA TYR A 436 -20.78 -9.35 22.95
C TYR A 436 -19.70 -9.94 23.88
N TYR A 437 -18.91 -9.10 24.54
CA TYR A 437 -17.91 -9.56 25.50
C TYR A 437 -18.59 -10.13 26.75
N LYS A 438 -19.61 -9.42 27.28
CA LYS A 438 -20.44 -9.91 28.39
C LYS A 438 -21.11 -11.23 28.02
N ALA A 439 -21.71 -11.32 26.83
CA ALA A 439 -22.34 -12.54 26.32
C ALA A 439 -21.36 -13.71 26.22
N ALA A 440 -20.15 -13.48 25.72
CA ALA A 440 -19.11 -14.50 25.62
C ALA A 440 -18.63 -14.97 27.00
N MET A 441 -18.53 -14.08 28.00
CA MET A 441 -18.24 -14.46 29.41
C MET A 441 -19.30 -15.37 29.99
N LEU A 442 -20.59 -15.03 29.80
CA LEU A 442 -21.69 -15.87 30.26
C LEU A 442 -21.69 -17.23 29.56
N ALA A 443 -21.47 -17.27 28.25
CA ALA A 443 -21.37 -18.52 27.50
C ALA A 443 -20.18 -19.40 27.97
N ALA A 444 -19.05 -18.78 28.33
CA ALA A 444 -17.92 -19.51 28.91
C ALA A 444 -18.24 -20.10 30.30
N VAL A 445 -19.06 -19.42 31.08
CA VAL A 445 -19.58 -19.96 32.35
C VAL A 445 -20.53 -21.13 32.09
N ASP A 446 -21.42 -21.01 31.10
CA ASP A 446 -22.36 -22.07 30.73
C ASP A 446 -21.68 -23.38 30.24
N ALA A 447 -20.43 -23.28 29.79
CA ALA A 447 -19.63 -24.42 29.38
C ALA A 447 -18.92 -25.14 30.55
N VAL A 448 -19.06 -24.69 31.78
CA VAL A 448 -18.50 -25.36 32.98
C VAL A 448 -19.27 -26.65 33.22
N GLU A 449 -18.54 -27.78 33.34
CA GLU A 449 -19.13 -29.12 33.46
C GLU A 449 -19.83 -29.34 34.80
N ASP A 450 -19.25 -28.87 35.90
CA ASP A 450 -19.84 -28.98 37.26
C ASP A 450 -21.02 -28.05 37.41
N ASP A 451 -22.19 -28.61 37.74
CA ASP A 451 -23.45 -27.91 37.82
C ASP A 451 -23.47 -26.87 38.96
N GLU A 452 -22.92 -27.22 40.13
CA GLU A 452 -22.89 -26.31 41.29
C GLU A 452 -21.96 -25.12 41.03
N LEU A 453 -20.79 -25.41 40.49
CA LEU A 453 -19.84 -24.37 40.13
C LEU A 453 -20.37 -23.48 38.99
N ARG A 454 -21.02 -24.05 37.96
CA ARG A 454 -21.65 -23.32 36.87
C ARG A 454 -22.69 -22.36 37.36
N GLU A 455 -23.63 -22.82 38.18
CA GLU A 455 -24.69 -21.97 38.75
C GLU A 455 -24.12 -20.84 39.60
N MET A 456 -23.15 -21.14 40.48
CA MET A 456 -22.53 -20.13 41.33
C MET A 456 -21.75 -19.10 40.54
N LYS A 457 -20.96 -19.53 39.54
CA LYS A 457 -20.22 -18.64 38.64
C LYS A 457 -21.17 -17.73 37.87
N ARG A 458 -22.25 -18.27 37.33
CA ARG A 458 -23.24 -17.51 36.59
C ARG A 458 -23.86 -16.41 37.44
N LYS A 459 -24.36 -16.78 38.64
CA LYS A 459 -24.95 -15.82 39.58
C LYS A 459 -23.95 -14.74 40.01
N THR A 460 -22.71 -15.12 40.28
CA THR A 460 -21.65 -14.19 40.65
C THR A 460 -21.36 -13.20 39.51
N LEU A 461 -21.23 -13.70 38.27
CA LEU A 461 -20.94 -12.86 37.10
C LEU A 461 -22.11 -11.91 36.79
N GLU A 462 -23.35 -12.38 36.82
CA GLU A 462 -24.54 -11.56 36.54
C GLU A 462 -24.68 -10.42 37.56
N GLN A 463 -24.52 -10.69 38.87
CA GLN A 463 -24.56 -9.67 39.90
C GLN A 463 -23.40 -8.68 39.80
N GLN A 464 -22.19 -9.18 39.43
CA GLN A 464 -21.05 -8.32 39.22
C GLN A 464 -21.24 -7.39 38.02
N LEU A 465 -21.74 -7.91 36.87
CA LEU A 465 -22.04 -7.09 35.69
C LEU A 465 -23.12 -6.05 35.98
N THR A 466 -24.11 -6.39 36.82
CA THR A 466 -25.15 -5.45 37.24
C THR A 466 -24.58 -4.32 38.08
N LEU A 467 -23.70 -4.64 39.05
CA LEU A 467 -23.05 -3.62 39.89
C LEU A 467 -22.13 -2.72 39.02
N GLU A 468 -21.36 -3.30 38.10
CA GLU A 468 -20.51 -2.54 37.18
C GLU A 468 -21.33 -1.60 36.28
N ALA A 469 -22.50 -2.02 35.78
CA ALA A 469 -23.38 -1.17 35.00
C ALA A 469 -23.88 0.04 35.79
N LEU A 470 -24.30 -0.17 37.06
CA LEU A 470 -24.73 0.91 37.93
C LEU A 470 -23.59 1.86 38.33
N GLU A 471 -22.36 1.34 38.47
CA GLU A 471 -21.17 2.19 38.66
C GLU A 471 -20.90 3.06 37.43
N ASP A 472 -21.08 2.51 36.24
CA ASP A 472 -20.91 3.23 34.96
C ASP A 472 -21.97 4.33 34.78
N ASP A 473 -23.19 4.09 35.27
CA ASP A 473 -24.29 5.05 35.32
C ASP A 473 -24.15 6.10 36.45
N GLY A 474 -23.04 6.06 37.18
CA GLY A 474 -22.70 7.07 38.19
C GLY A 474 -23.18 6.77 39.62
N MET A 475 -23.48 5.52 39.97
CA MET A 475 -23.84 5.15 41.35
C MET A 475 -22.70 5.51 42.30
N ASP A 476 -23.03 6.29 43.33
CA ASP A 476 -22.04 6.67 44.36
C ASP A 476 -21.62 5.45 45.20
N LYS A 477 -20.32 5.15 45.17
CA LYS A 477 -19.70 4.04 45.93
C LYS A 477 -19.80 4.21 47.44
N LYS A 478 -20.18 5.38 47.96
CA LYS A 478 -20.46 5.64 49.37
C LYS A 478 -21.91 5.38 49.76
N SER A 479 -22.82 5.24 48.80
CA SER A 479 -24.23 5.01 49.02
C SER A 479 -24.51 3.70 49.73
N ALA A 480 -25.61 3.62 50.51
CA ALA A 480 -26.05 2.39 51.15
C ALA A 480 -26.38 1.29 50.11
N ALA A 481 -26.98 1.68 48.98
CA ALA A 481 -27.33 0.78 47.89
C ALA A 481 -26.08 0.12 47.28
N TRP A 482 -25.04 0.89 46.93
CA TRP A 482 -23.81 0.34 46.42
C TRP A 482 -23.17 -0.61 47.44
N LYS A 483 -23.10 -0.22 48.73
CA LYS A 483 -22.51 -1.05 49.79
C LYS A 483 -23.23 -2.38 49.94
N ALA A 484 -24.56 -2.38 49.87
CA ALA A 484 -25.33 -3.62 49.93
C ALA A 484 -25.03 -4.55 48.76
N MET A 485 -25.02 -4.04 47.51
CA MET A 485 -24.72 -4.83 46.32
C MET A 485 -23.28 -5.31 46.32
N ALA A 486 -22.32 -4.45 46.67
CA ALA A 486 -20.91 -4.84 46.76
C ALA A 486 -20.67 -5.96 47.80
N THR A 487 -21.43 -5.92 48.94
CA THR A 487 -21.38 -6.99 49.92
C THR A 487 -21.94 -8.31 49.37
N GLU A 488 -23.04 -8.25 48.64
CA GLU A 488 -23.67 -9.42 48.01
C GLU A 488 -22.70 -10.05 46.99
N VAL A 489 -22.15 -9.24 46.08
CA VAL A 489 -21.17 -9.72 45.08
C VAL A 489 -19.93 -10.31 45.77
N ALA A 490 -19.40 -9.65 46.81
CA ALA A 490 -18.28 -10.17 47.59
C ALA A 490 -18.58 -11.52 48.25
N SER A 491 -19.78 -11.69 48.75
CA SER A 491 -20.26 -12.97 49.31
C SER A 491 -20.28 -14.07 48.26
N LEU A 492 -20.86 -13.77 47.09
CA LEU A 492 -20.90 -14.70 45.95
C LEU A 492 -19.47 -15.05 45.45
N GLN A 493 -18.58 -14.07 45.34
CA GLN A 493 -17.17 -14.29 44.98
C GLN A 493 -16.47 -15.22 45.98
N LYS A 494 -16.69 -15.08 47.29
CA LYS A 494 -16.16 -15.98 48.31
C LYS A 494 -16.69 -17.41 48.16
N GLN A 495 -17.99 -17.58 47.91
CA GLN A 495 -18.61 -18.88 47.69
C GLN A 495 -18.10 -19.55 46.44
N THR A 496 -18.05 -18.84 45.32
CA THR A 496 -17.49 -19.34 44.04
C THR A 496 -16.03 -19.80 44.23
N ALA A 497 -15.18 -18.98 44.87
CA ALA A 497 -13.81 -19.32 45.14
C ALA A 497 -13.66 -20.59 46.02
N LEU A 498 -14.61 -20.81 46.95
CA LEU A 498 -14.60 -22.01 47.78
C LEU A 498 -14.90 -23.27 46.98
N ILE A 499 -15.91 -23.22 46.08
CA ILE A 499 -16.24 -24.35 45.22
C ILE A 499 -15.07 -24.63 44.28
N GLU A 500 -14.52 -23.62 43.62
CA GLU A 500 -13.33 -23.74 42.73
C GLU A 500 -12.14 -24.37 43.45
N ALA A 501 -11.88 -23.95 44.69
CA ALA A 501 -10.74 -24.49 45.44
C ALA A 501 -10.96 -25.95 45.87
N ARG A 502 -12.20 -26.38 46.13
CA ARG A 502 -12.57 -27.78 46.38
C ARG A 502 -12.35 -28.63 45.16
N GLU A 503 -12.89 -28.22 43.99
CA GLU A 503 -12.68 -28.93 42.76
C GLU A 503 -11.19 -29.05 42.38
N ALA A 504 -10.45 -27.92 42.47
CA ALA A 504 -9.03 -27.91 42.15
C ALA A 504 -8.24 -28.87 43.06
N LYS A 505 -8.66 -29.01 44.33
CA LYS A 505 -8.04 -29.96 45.21
C LYS A 505 -8.37 -31.41 44.83
N GLU A 506 -9.66 -31.70 44.52
CA GLU A 506 -10.10 -33.04 44.08
C GLU A 506 -9.40 -33.46 42.78
N GLN A 507 -9.31 -32.56 41.81
CA GLN A 507 -8.58 -32.83 40.56
C GLN A 507 -7.08 -33.05 40.77
N ALA A 508 -6.44 -32.28 41.66
CA ALA A 508 -5.04 -32.43 41.99
C ALA A 508 -4.79 -33.75 42.75
N ASP A 509 -5.66 -34.16 43.63
CA ASP A 509 -5.58 -35.44 44.34
C ASP A 509 -5.79 -36.62 43.38
N ALA A 510 -6.78 -36.56 42.50
CA ALA A 510 -7.01 -37.58 41.47
C ALA A 510 -5.81 -37.68 40.50
N ALA A 511 -5.19 -36.58 40.09
CA ALA A 511 -4.00 -36.55 39.26
C ALA A 511 -2.79 -37.17 39.98
N LEU A 512 -2.64 -36.96 41.30
CA LEU A 512 -1.62 -37.60 42.11
C LEU A 512 -1.82 -39.08 42.19
N GLN A 513 -3.05 -39.57 42.47
CA GLN A 513 -3.41 -40.97 42.49
C GLN A 513 -3.09 -41.68 41.15
N LYS A 514 -3.51 -41.02 40.04
CA LYS A 514 -3.21 -41.52 38.68
C LYS A 514 -1.69 -41.64 38.43
N ALA A 515 -0.95 -40.57 38.82
CA ALA A 515 0.52 -40.57 38.66
C ALA A 515 1.18 -41.67 39.47
N MET A 516 0.71 -41.93 40.72
CA MET A 516 1.22 -42.98 41.58
C MET A 516 0.89 -44.40 41.08
N ALA A 517 -0.22 -44.57 40.42
CA ALA A 517 -0.63 -45.86 39.80
C ALA A 517 0.14 -46.20 38.52
N THR A 518 0.87 -45.27 37.93
CA THR A 518 1.60 -45.45 36.66
C THR A 518 2.85 -46.30 36.85
N LYS A 519 2.95 -47.42 36.16
CA LYS A 519 4.12 -48.34 36.15
C LYS A 519 4.61 -48.55 34.72
N PRO A 520 5.92 -48.82 34.50
CA PRO A 520 7.03 -48.91 35.49
C PRO A 520 7.48 -47.56 36.03
N LEU A 521 8.08 -47.55 37.20
CA LEU A 521 8.60 -46.32 37.87
C LEU A 521 9.90 -45.80 37.25
N THR A 522 9.78 -45.32 36.01
CA THR A 522 10.87 -44.64 35.31
C THR A 522 11.24 -43.28 35.99
N THR A 523 12.39 -42.71 35.62
CA THR A 523 12.79 -41.36 36.09
C THR A 523 11.73 -40.30 35.75
N THR A 524 11.10 -40.41 34.58
CA THR A 524 10.01 -39.51 34.14
C THR A 524 8.79 -39.69 35.04
N VAL A 525 8.38 -40.96 35.35
CA VAL A 525 7.23 -41.21 36.20
C VAL A 525 7.47 -40.68 37.61
N LYS A 526 8.68 -40.87 38.20
CA LYS A 526 9.04 -40.29 39.51
C LYS A 526 8.96 -38.77 39.49
N LYS A 527 9.42 -38.10 38.42
CA LYS A 527 9.29 -36.66 38.25
C LYS A 527 7.83 -36.21 38.18
N ASN A 528 7.01 -36.94 37.44
CA ASN A 528 5.57 -36.66 37.33
C ASN A 528 4.87 -36.79 38.68
N ILE A 529 5.16 -37.82 39.48
CA ILE A 529 4.63 -38.02 40.82
C ILE A 529 5.05 -36.86 41.74
N ALA A 530 6.30 -36.43 41.70
CA ALA A 530 6.79 -35.29 42.51
C ALA A 530 6.05 -34.00 42.15
N THR A 531 5.84 -33.75 40.84
CA THR A 531 5.10 -32.59 40.35
C THR A 531 3.61 -32.64 40.74
N ALA A 532 2.94 -33.80 40.61
CA ALA A 532 1.56 -33.97 41.04
C ALA A 532 1.39 -33.77 42.55
N LYS A 533 2.33 -34.31 43.35
CA LYS A 533 2.34 -34.13 44.83
C LYS A 533 2.49 -32.66 45.21
N ALA A 534 3.38 -31.91 44.55
CA ALA A 534 3.55 -30.47 44.81
C ALA A 534 2.27 -29.70 44.47
N LYS A 535 1.58 -30.06 43.37
CA LYS A 535 0.29 -29.44 43.01
C LYS A 535 -0.82 -29.73 44.04
N ALA A 536 -0.92 -31.00 44.52
CA ALA A 536 -1.89 -31.39 45.52
C ALA A 536 -1.68 -30.62 46.85
N VAL A 537 -0.41 -30.50 47.30
CA VAL A 537 -0.09 -29.68 48.48
C VAL A 537 -0.48 -28.22 48.33
N THR A 538 -0.22 -27.63 47.15
CA THR A 538 -0.56 -26.24 46.82
C THR A 538 -2.10 -26.05 46.83
N ALA A 539 -2.85 -26.95 46.19
CA ALA A 539 -4.30 -26.92 46.17
C ALA A 539 -4.91 -27.05 47.55
N ALA A 540 -4.36 -27.96 48.41
CA ALA A 540 -4.83 -28.10 49.80
C ALA A 540 -4.56 -26.82 50.64
N LYS A 541 -3.42 -26.18 50.44
CA LYS A 541 -3.14 -24.89 51.13
C LYS A 541 -4.07 -23.78 50.63
N GLN A 542 -4.33 -23.72 49.33
CA GLN A 542 -5.27 -22.77 48.75
C GLN A 542 -6.68 -22.96 49.31
N LEU A 543 -7.18 -24.20 49.33
CA LEU A 543 -8.47 -24.51 49.92
C LEU A 543 -8.57 -24.05 51.37
N ALA A 544 -7.60 -24.36 52.20
CA ALA A 544 -7.61 -23.92 53.62
C ALA A 544 -7.66 -22.39 53.77
N THR A 545 -6.97 -21.67 52.88
CA THR A 545 -6.97 -20.20 52.87
C THR A 545 -8.37 -19.67 52.49
N VAL A 546 -8.98 -20.22 51.44
CA VAL A 546 -10.31 -19.81 50.95
C VAL A 546 -11.39 -20.21 51.93
N GLU A 547 -11.32 -21.37 52.59
CA GLU A 547 -12.23 -21.78 53.65
C GLU A 547 -12.21 -20.83 54.83
N ALA A 548 -11.02 -20.37 55.22
CA ALA A 548 -10.90 -19.36 56.30
C ALA A 548 -11.54 -18.03 55.89
N ALA A 549 -11.35 -17.60 54.61
CA ALA A 549 -11.97 -16.38 54.11
C ALA A 549 -13.50 -16.51 53.97
N ALA A 550 -14.02 -17.68 53.58
CA ALA A 550 -15.46 -17.94 53.46
C ALA A 550 -16.20 -17.96 54.79
N LYS A 551 -15.53 -18.25 55.90
CA LYS A 551 -16.13 -18.19 57.25
C LYS A 551 -16.33 -16.75 57.79
N THR A 552 -15.72 -15.76 57.15
CA THR A 552 -15.85 -14.35 57.54
C THR A 552 -17.02 -13.72 56.81
N GLU A 553 -17.82 -12.90 57.51
CA GLU A 553 -18.87 -12.10 56.91
C GLU A 553 -18.31 -11.21 55.79
N ALA A 554 -18.97 -11.18 54.62
CA ALA A 554 -18.54 -10.36 53.55
C ALA A 554 -18.80 -8.87 53.83
N LYS A 555 -17.87 -8.01 53.41
CA LYS A 555 -17.95 -6.55 53.54
C LYS A 555 -17.84 -5.90 52.18
N PRO A 556 -18.31 -4.68 51.96
CA PRO A 556 -18.14 -3.96 50.68
C PRO A 556 -16.67 -3.87 50.22
N ALA A 557 -15.72 -3.80 51.20
CA ALA A 557 -14.29 -3.75 50.93
C ALA A 557 -13.70 -5.07 50.35
N ASP A 558 -14.42 -6.18 50.51
CA ASP A 558 -14.02 -7.50 50.01
C ASP A 558 -14.39 -7.67 48.53
N TYR A 559 -15.25 -6.82 47.95
CA TYR A 559 -15.60 -6.83 46.54
C TYR A 559 -14.39 -6.62 45.67
N LYS A 560 -14.17 -7.54 44.75
CA LYS A 560 -13.10 -7.48 43.74
C LYS A 560 -13.73 -7.18 42.37
N PRO A 561 -13.55 -5.95 41.87
CA PRO A 561 -13.98 -5.65 40.50
C PRO A 561 -13.19 -6.49 39.50
N ARG A 562 -13.72 -6.68 38.29
CA ARG A 562 -12.97 -7.33 37.21
C ARG A 562 -11.73 -6.49 36.85
N GLU A 563 -10.63 -7.15 36.60
CA GLU A 563 -9.48 -6.48 36.08
C GLU A 563 -9.73 -6.11 34.61
N MET A 564 -9.73 -4.82 34.31
CA MET A 564 -9.86 -4.28 32.98
C MET A 564 -8.68 -3.35 32.71
N LYS A 565 -8.15 -3.40 31.50
CA LYS A 565 -7.07 -2.51 31.14
C LYS A 565 -7.59 -1.08 30.98
N ALA A 566 -6.99 -0.14 31.66
CA ALA A 566 -7.34 1.26 31.56
C ALA A 566 -6.69 1.88 30.32
N TYR A 567 -7.50 2.44 29.43
CA TYR A 567 -7.07 3.24 28.31
C TYR A 567 -7.51 4.71 28.49
N PRO A 568 -6.81 5.70 27.86
CA PRO A 568 -7.15 7.11 28.01
C PRO A 568 -8.61 7.43 27.66
N ALA A 569 -9.18 8.37 28.40
CA ALA A 569 -10.57 8.83 28.18
C ALA A 569 -10.73 9.78 26.99
N ALA A 570 -9.63 10.21 26.40
CA ALA A 570 -9.60 11.05 25.22
C ALA A 570 -8.43 10.65 24.33
N SER A 571 -8.53 10.96 23.03
CA SER A 571 -7.42 10.97 22.08
C SER A 571 -6.94 12.41 21.88
N SER A 572 -5.70 12.58 21.40
CA SER A 572 -5.13 13.91 21.18
C SER A 572 -5.82 14.70 20.06
N GLY A 573 -6.45 14.02 19.11
CA GLY A 573 -7.04 14.62 17.91
C GLY A 573 -6.03 15.03 16.84
N ARG A 574 -4.74 14.78 17.07
CA ARG A 574 -3.66 15.14 16.13
C ARG A 574 -3.80 14.38 14.82
N ARG A 575 -4.02 13.06 14.88
CA ARG A 575 -4.15 12.19 13.70
C ARG A 575 -5.40 12.54 12.89
N LEU A 576 -6.52 12.84 13.54
CA LEU A 576 -7.74 13.25 12.86
C LEU A 576 -7.58 14.59 12.13
N ALA A 577 -6.95 15.56 12.77
CA ALA A 577 -6.67 16.84 12.16
C ALA A 577 -5.74 16.69 10.94
N PHE A 578 -4.66 15.92 11.08
CA PHE A 578 -3.73 15.62 9.99
C PHE A 578 -4.41 14.87 8.85
N ALA A 579 -5.20 13.85 9.13
CA ALA A 579 -5.92 13.09 8.12
C ALA A 579 -6.90 13.97 7.31
N ARG A 580 -7.59 14.90 7.96
CA ARG A 580 -8.47 15.87 7.30
C ARG A 580 -7.70 16.84 6.43
N TRP A 581 -6.57 17.37 6.92
CA TRP A 581 -5.70 18.22 6.12
C TRP A 581 -5.12 17.43 4.93
N LEU A 582 -4.61 16.24 5.16
CA LEU A 582 -3.98 15.39 4.14
C LEU A 582 -4.92 15.14 2.95
N THR A 583 -6.21 14.96 3.21
CA THR A 583 -7.24 14.68 2.20
C THR A 583 -7.96 15.93 1.70
N SER A 584 -7.58 17.12 2.19
CA SER A 584 -8.15 18.39 1.75
C SER A 584 -7.46 18.92 0.49
N SER A 585 -8.06 19.95 -0.12
CA SER A 585 -7.46 20.66 -1.26
C SER A 585 -6.20 21.47 -0.91
N GLN A 586 -5.90 21.66 0.37
CA GLN A 586 -4.65 22.30 0.83
C GLN A 586 -3.44 21.41 0.58
N ASN A 587 -3.62 20.09 0.61
CA ASN A 587 -2.60 19.16 0.15
C ASN A 587 -2.71 19.02 -1.38
N THR A 588 -1.84 19.69 -2.08
CA THR A 588 -1.84 19.79 -3.54
C THR A 588 -1.47 18.47 -4.24
N LEU A 589 -0.88 17.53 -3.53
CA LEU A 589 -0.37 16.27 -4.08
C LEU A 589 -1.31 15.09 -3.88
N PHE A 590 -2.19 15.10 -2.89
CA PHE A 590 -3.03 13.95 -2.53
C PHE A 590 -3.80 13.36 -3.73
N ALA A 591 -4.56 14.20 -4.42
CA ALA A 591 -5.33 13.76 -5.59
C ALA A 591 -4.42 13.38 -6.77
N ARG A 592 -3.33 14.11 -7.00
CA ARG A 592 -2.35 13.84 -8.07
C ARG A 592 -1.69 12.46 -7.90
N VAL A 593 -1.24 12.15 -6.68
CA VAL A 593 -0.64 10.86 -6.35
C VAL A 593 -1.64 9.72 -6.52
N ALA A 594 -2.86 9.90 -6.01
CA ALA A 594 -3.92 8.89 -6.12
C ALA A 594 -4.27 8.55 -7.58
N VAL A 595 -4.52 9.57 -8.41
CA VAL A 595 -4.86 9.32 -9.83
C VAL A 595 -3.68 8.77 -10.62
N ASN A 596 -2.44 9.12 -10.28
CA ASN A 596 -1.25 8.53 -10.87
C ASN A 596 -1.14 7.03 -10.55
N HIS A 597 -1.44 6.62 -9.32
CA HIS A 597 -1.50 5.20 -8.95
C HIS A 597 -2.60 4.45 -9.71
N LEU A 598 -3.78 5.04 -9.90
CA LEU A 598 -4.82 4.44 -10.75
C LEU A 598 -4.33 4.29 -12.19
N TRP A 599 -3.67 5.32 -12.72
CA TRP A 599 -3.11 5.32 -14.07
C TRP A 599 -2.06 4.22 -14.28
N VAL A 600 -1.11 4.06 -13.34
CA VAL A 600 -0.11 2.98 -13.37
C VAL A 600 -0.76 1.62 -13.53
N ARG A 601 -1.86 1.36 -12.84
CA ARG A 601 -2.52 0.04 -12.87
C ARG A 601 -3.25 -0.24 -14.19
N HIS A 602 -3.70 0.81 -14.89
CA HIS A 602 -4.33 0.68 -16.21
C HIS A 602 -3.35 0.72 -17.38
N PHE A 603 -2.26 1.49 -17.27
CA PHE A 603 -1.31 1.69 -18.36
C PHE A 603 0.09 1.11 -18.11
N GLY A 604 0.35 0.54 -16.93
CA GLY A 604 1.64 -0.05 -16.58
C GLY A 604 2.68 0.96 -16.12
N THR A 605 2.64 2.20 -16.64
CA THR A 605 3.53 3.29 -16.28
C THR A 605 2.73 4.51 -15.87
N GLY A 606 3.19 5.25 -14.85
CA GLY A 606 2.54 6.48 -14.38
C GLY A 606 2.70 7.66 -15.33
N ILE A 607 1.80 8.62 -15.25
CA ILE A 607 2.01 9.94 -15.84
C ILE A 607 3.26 10.57 -15.20
N VAL A 608 3.41 10.42 -13.87
CA VAL A 608 4.68 10.57 -13.16
C VAL A 608 5.27 9.19 -12.96
N THR A 609 6.43 8.91 -13.55
CA THR A 609 7.04 7.58 -13.56
C THR A 609 7.72 7.21 -12.23
N THR A 610 7.86 8.17 -11.31
CA THR A 610 8.28 7.99 -9.91
C THR A 610 7.07 8.18 -9.00
N PRO A 611 6.22 7.14 -8.80
CA PRO A 611 4.91 7.31 -8.16
C PRO A 611 4.98 7.70 -6.67
N ASP A 612 6.12 7.53 -6.03
CA ASP A 612 6.43 7.87 -4.64
C ASP A 612 7.24 9.17 -4.48
N ASP A 613 7.63 9.82 -5.59
CA ASP A 613 8.41 11.06 -5.59
C ASP A 613 7.89 12.03 -6.67
N PHE A 614 7.10 13.00 -6.26
CA PHE A 614 6.56 14.11 -7.07
C PHE A 614 7.37 15.40 -6.88
N GLY A 615 8.38 15.36 -6.03
CA GLY A 615 9.28 16.48 -5.76
C GLY A 615 10.29 16.73 -6.87
N ALA A 616 11.21 17.63 -6.61
CA ALA A 616 12.24 18.03 -7.58
C ALA A 616 13.21 16.88 -7.95
N ASN A 617 13.33 15.84 -7.12
CA ASN A 617 14.11 14.64 -7.44
C ASN A 617 13.33 13.61 -8.26
N GLY A 618 12.01 13.61 -8.20
CA GLY A 618 11.14 12.78 -9.03
C GLY A 618 11.18 13.14 -10.51
N GLN A 619 10.51 12.36 -11.32
CA GLN A 619 10.35 12.64 -12.74
C GLN A 619 9.18 13.61 -12.96
N LYS A 620 9.32 14.49 -13.94
CA LYS A 620 8.19 15.33 -14.35
C LYS A 620 7.08 14.48 -14.99
N PRO A 621 5.82 14.87 -14.86
CA PRO A 621 4.74 14.20 -15.56
C PRO A 621 4.88 14.34 -17.08
N THR A 622 4.66 13.25 -17.82
CA THR A 622 4.62 13.27 -19.30
C THR A 622 3.47 14.12 -19.82
N HIS A 623 2.35 14.10 -19.11
CA HIS A 623 1.13 14.82 -19.45
C HIS A 623 0.64 15.66 -18.24
N PRO A 624 1.31 16.80 -17.91
CA PRO A 624 1.02 17.53 -16.67
C PRO A 624 -0.41 18.10 -16.63
N ALA A 625 -0.94 18.61 -17.74
CA ALA A 625 -2.32 19.09 -17.82
C ALA A 625 -3.33 17.95 -17.61
N LEU A 626 -3.09 16.78 -18.19
CA LEU A 626 -3.94 15.60 -17.96
C LEU A 626 -3.91 15.16 -16.48
N LEU A 627 -2.74 15.15 -15.86
CA LEU A 627 -2.62 14.80 -14.44
C LEU A 627 -3.44 15.74 -13.55
N ASP A 628 -3.33 17.04 -13.76
CA ASP A 628 -4.09 18.03 -13.00
C ASP A 628 -5.59 17.97 -13.31
N TRP A 629 -5.95 17.71 -14.57
CA TRP A 629 -7.36 17.50 -14.94
C TRP A 629 -7.94 16.27 -14.23
N LEU A 630 -7.23 15.12 -14.24
CA LEU A 630 -7.64 13.91 -13.54
C LEU A 630 -7.73 14.11 -12.02
N ALA A 631 -6.78 14.81 -11.43
CA ALA A 631 -6.81 15.15 -10.01
C ALA A 631 -8.02 16.03 -9.65
N ALA A 632 -8.30 17.05 -10.48
CA ALA A 632 -9.48 17.91 -10.30
C ALA A 632 -10.79 17.15 -10.48
N GLU A 633 -10.87 16.23 -11.45
CA GLU A 633 -12.02 15.36 -11.68
C GLU A 633 -12.25 14.42 -10.51
N PHE A 634 -11.18 13.80 -9.98
CA PHE A 634 -11.25 12.92 -8.82
C PHE A 634 -11.77 13.65 -7.58
N MET A 635 -11.30 14.86 -7.31
CA MET A 635 -11.83 15.72 -6.24
C MET A 635 -13.30 16.08 -6.48
N ALA A 636 -13.65 16.47 -7.70
CA ALA A 636 -15.02 16.87 -8.07
C ALA A 636 -16.03 15.73 -7.98
N SER A 637 -15.59 14.48 -8.26
CA SER A 637 -16.43 13.29 -8.10
C SER A 637 -16.59 12.85 -6.64
N GLY A 638 -16.00 13.54 -5.65
CA GLY A 638 -15.99 13.13 -4.25
C GLY A 638 -15.08 11.94 -4.00
N TYR A 639 -13.97 11.89 -4.72
CA TYR A 639 -12.96 10.82 -4.61
C TYR A 639 -13.51 9.42 -4.96
N ASP A 640 -14.41 9.35 -5.96
CA ASP A 640 -15.05 8.12 -6.45
C ASP A 640 -14.09 7.35 -7.36
N LEU A 641 -13.57 6.21 -6.85
CA LEU A 641 -12.65 5.35 -7.60
C LEU A 641 -13.34 4.70 -8.82
N LYS A 642 -14.59 4.24 -8.68
CA LYS A 642 -15.33 3.61 -9.78
C LYS A 642 -15.62 4.59 -10.91
N HIS A 643 -15.83 5.88 -10.58
CA HIS A 643 -15.94 6.94 -11.58
C HIS A 643 -14.66 7.07 -12.41
N MET A 644 -13.50 7.09 -11.75
CA MET A 644 -12.20 7.19 -12.44
C MET A 644 -11.94 5.98 -13.34
N HIS A 645 -12.30 4.77 -12.90
CA HIS A 645 -12.20 3.58 -13.76
C HIS A 645 -13.05 3.69 -15.01
N ARG A 646 -14.30 4.14 -14.89
CA ARG A 646 -15.18 4.37 -16.07
C ARG A 646 -14.55 5.35 -17.05
N LEU A 647 -14.02 6.44 -16.53
CA LEU A 647 -13.40 7.50 -17.33
C LEU A 647 -12.18 6.98 -18.10
N ILE A 648 -11.28 6.26 -17.43
CA ILE A 648 -10.07 5.70 -18.03
C ILE A 648 -10.40 4.61 -19.05
N ILE A 649 -11.24 3.65 -18.69
CA ILE A 649 -11.58 2.50 -19.54
C ILE A 649 -12.37 2.94 -20.79
N SER A 650 -13.17 4.01 -20.69
CA SER A 650 -13.91 4.54 -21.85
C SER A 650 -13.03 5.33 -22.83
N SER A 651 -11.79 5.68 -22.47
CA SER A 651 -10.91 6.42 -23.37
C SER A 651 -10.47 5.59 -24.59
N ALA A 652 -10.28 6.26 -25.73
CA ALA A 652 -9.71 5.65 -26.91
C ALA A 652 -8.26 5.17 -26.62
N ALA A 653 -7.50 5.89 -25.80
CA ALA A 653 -6.16 5.50 -25.38
C ALA A 653 -6.13 4.11 -24.74
N TYR A 654 -7.09 3.78 -23.88
CA TYR A 654 -7.21 2.46 -23.27
C TYR A 654 -7.62 1.38 -24.28
N ARG A 655 -8.49 1.71 -25.23
CA ARG A 655 -9.01 0.78 -26.23
C ARG A 655 -8.07 0.53 -27.42
N ARG A 656 -7.01 1.33 -27.59
CA ARG A 656 -6.06 1.18 -28.71
C ARG A 656 -5.45 -0.22 -28.78
N ALA A 657 -5.13 -0.64 -30.00
CA ALA A 657 -4.30 -1.80 -30.22
C ALA A 657 -2.91 -1.57 -29.60
N SER A 658 -2.25 -2.65 -29.18
CA SER A 658 -0.90 -2.60 -28.59
C SER A 658 0.21 -2.80 -29.63
N SER A 659 -0.13 -3.20 -30.86
CA SER A 659 0.80 -3.41 -31.97
C SER A 659 0.07 -3.26 -33.31
N SER A 660 0.76 -2.74 -34.30
CA SER A 660 0.34 -2.70 -35.69
C SER A 660 0.66 -3.99 -36.47
N GLY A 661 1.36 -4.94 -35.84
CA GLY A 661 1.86 -6.16 -36.50
C GLY A 661 3.20 -5.97 -37.24
N ALA A 662 3.58 -4.75 -37.58
CA ALA A 662 4.86 -4.40 -38.20
C ALA A 662 5.40 -3.10 -37.60
N ALA A 663 6.72 -2.94 -37.57
CA ALA A 663 7.34 -1.70 -37.12
C ALA A 663 6.99 -0.55 -38.07
N GLY A 664 6.63 0.61 -37.51
CA GLY A 664 6.23 1.80 -38.21
C GLY A 664 7.00 3.06 -37.77
N PRO A 665 6.69 4.23 -38.34
CA PRO A 665 7.37 5.49 -37.97
C PRO A 665 7.29 5.82 -36.49
N ASN A 666 6.17 5.53 -35.82
CA ASN A 666 5.99 5.77 -34.40
C ASN A 666 6.94 4.93 -33.54
N ASP A 667 7.25 3.68 -33.94
CA ASP A 667 8.18 2.82 -33.18
C ASP A 667 9.59 3.40 -33.17
N ALA A 668 9.99 4.17 -34.19
CA ALA A 668 11.27 4.86 -34.22
C ALA A 668 11.23 6.19 -33.47
N ALA A 669 10.10 6.92 -33.50
CA ALA A 669 9.94 8.23 -32.88
C ALA A 669 9.68 8.13 -31.35
N ASP A 670 8.89 7.16 -30.92
CA ASP A 670 8.53 6.92 -29.51
C ASP A 670 8.47 5.41 -29.21
N PRO A 671 9.64 4.74 -29.13
CA PRO A 671 9.74 3.30 -28.90
C PRO A 671 9.14 2.91 -27.52
N ASP A 672 9.31 3.77 -26.52
CA ASP A 672 8.87 3.56 -25.15
C ASP A 672 7.38 3.89 -24.94
N ASN A 673 6.69 4.37 -26.00
CA ASN A 673 5.28 4.71 -25.96
C ASN A 673 4.93 5.75 -24.88
N VAL A 674 5.80 6.73 -24.67
CA VAL A 674 5.65 7.80 -23.67
C VAL A 674 4.38 8.61 -23.92
N TRP A 675 4.05 8.82 -25.20
CA TRP A 675 2.90 9.63 -25.65
C TRP A 675 1.63 8.82 -25.87
N LEU A 676 1.66 7.52 -25.56
CA LEU A 676 0.47 6.63 -25.60
C LEU A 676 -0.17 6.53 -27.02
N TRP A 677 0.62 6.50 -28.08
CA TRP A 677 0.13 6.28 -29.43
C TRP A 677 -0.42 4.86 -29.65
N ARG A 678 -0.07 3.92 -28.77
CA ARG A 678 -0.63 2.56 -28.68
C ARG A 678 -0.98 2.23 -27.22
N SER A 679 -1.79 1.19 -27.00
CA SER A 679 -1.95 0.65 -25.65
C SER A 679 -0.68 -0.08 -25.23
N PRO A 680 -0.17 0.11 -24.01
CA PRO A 680 1.03 -0.60 -23.57
C PRO A 680 0.76 -2.10 -23.40
N VAL A 681 1.75 -2.91 -23.79
CA VAL A 681 1.76 -4.34 -23.50
C VAL A 681 2.14 -4.52 -22.03
N ARG A 682 1.29 -5.22 -21.26
CA ARG A 682 1.54 -5.47 -19.86
C ARG A 682 1.55 -6.96 -19.55
N ARG A 683 2.33 -7.38 -18.57
CA ARG A 683 2.28 -8.74 -18.03
C ARG A 683 1.37 -8.76 -16.80
N MET A 684 0.70 -9.89 -16.57
CA MET A 684 -0.05 -10.12 -15.35
C MET A 684 0.91 -10.26 -14.17
N GLU A 685 0.50 -9.76 -13.03
CA GLU A 685 1.19 -9.97 -11.75
C GLU A 685 1.06 -11.42 -11.28
N GLY A 686 1.98 -11.89 -10.45
CA GLY A 686 2.05 -13.27 -10.00
C GLY A 686 0.75 -13.80 -9.37
N GLU A 687 0.06 -12.95 -8.61
CA GLU A 687 -1.25 -13.30 -8.03
C GLU A 687 -2.29 -13.56 -9.14
N ALA A 688 -2.34 -12.70 -10.17
CA ALA A 688 -3.27 -12.87 -11.28
C ALA A 688 -2.93 -14.10 -12.13
N VAL A 689 -1.65 -14.39 -12.34
CA VAL A 689 -1.21 -15.61 -13.06
C VAL A 689 -1.70 -16.85 -12.35
N ARG A 690 -1.42 -16.99 -11.05
CA ARG A 690 -1.85 -18.14 -10.26
C ARG A 690 -3.37 -18.27 -10.19
N ASP A 691 -4.05 -17.17 -9.91
CA ASP A 691 -5.50 -17.18 -9.78
C ASP A 691 -6.19 -17.56 -11.10
N ASN A 692 -5.63 -17.16 -12.25
CA ASN A 692 -6.17 -17.51 -13.56
C ASN A 692 -5.92 -18.96 -13.96
N LEU A 693 -4.82 -19.60 -13.53
CA LEU A 693 -4.65 -21.05 -13.67
C LEU A 693 -5.83 -21.81 -13.02
N LEU A 694 -6.16 -21.43 -11.79
CA LEU A 694 -7.26 -22.04 -11.03
C LEU A 694 -8.63 -21.67 -11.62
N HIS A 695 -8.82 -20.40 -12.01
CA HIS A 695 -10.09 -19.88 -12.54
C HIS A 695 -10.46 -20.53 -13.86
N VAL A 696 -9.54 -20.56 -14.82
CA VAL A 696 -9.75 -21.17 -16.14
C VAL A 696 -10.03 -22.66 -16.02
N ALA A 697 -9.41 -23.34 -15.06
CA ALA A 697 -9.64 -24.73 -14.76
C ALA A 697 -10.97 -25.01 -14.01
N GLY A 698 -11.62 -24.00 -13.47
CA GLY A 698 -12.82 -24.15 -12.63
C GLY A 698 -12.52 -24.68 -11.23
N LEU A 699 -11.29 -24.44 -10.74
CA LEU A 699 -10.83 -24.88 -9.43
C LEU A 699 -10.78 -23.74 -8.40
N LEU A 700 -10.93 -22.49 -8.81
CA LEU A 700 -10.81 -21.33 -7.93
C LEU A 700 -11.93 -21.32 -6.88
N ASP A 701 -11.56 -21.25 -5.61
CA ASP A 701 -12.49 -21.07 -4.49
C ASP A 701 -12.83 -19.56 -4.35
N PRO A 702 -14.12 -19.16 -4.51
CA PRO A 702 -14.55 -17.78 -4.46
C PRO A 702 -14.77 -17.24 -3.04
N THR A 703 -14.46 -18.00 -1.98
CA THR A 703 -14.65 -17.58 -0.59
C THR A 703 -13.90 -16.28 -0.30
N LEU A 704 -14.58 -15.30 0.29
CA LEU A 704 -14.04 -13.98 0.62
C LEU A 704 -13.56 -13.90 2.07
N GLY A 705 -12.50 -13.10 2.30
CA GLY A 705 -12.06 -12.71 3.65
C GLY A 705 -11.48 -13.85 4.50
N GLY A 706 -11.25 -13.55 5.77
CA GLY A 706 -10.75 -14.50 6.75
C GLY A 706 -9.22 -14.48 6.93
N PRO A 707 -8.68 -15.28 7.86
CA PRO A 707 -7.27 -15.32 8.18
C PRO A 707 -6.38 -15.61 6.97
N GLU A 708 -5.14 -15.16 7.04
CA GLU A 708 -4.14 -15.42 6.01
C GLU A 708 -3.80 -16.92 5.92
N ILE A 709 -3.64 -17.40 4.70
CA ILE A 709 -3.27 -18.79 4.40
C ILE A 709 -1.74 -18.91 4.45
N ASP A 710 -1.24 -19.90 5.17
CA ASP A 710 0.21 -20.14 5.30
C ASP A 710 0.86 -20.39 3.93
N SER A 711 2.07 -19.88 3.75
CA SER A 711 2.82 -20.04 2.50
C SER A 711 3.08 -21.52 2.16
N ALA A 712 3.18 -22.40 3.17
CA ALA A 712 3.31 -23.83 2.96
C ALA A 712 2.06 -24.47 2.35
N GLU A 713 0.89 -23.87 2.51
CA GLU A 713 -0.37 -24.32 1.93
C GLU A 713 -0.68 -23.69 0.56
N ALA A 714 0.13 -22.73 0.12
CA ALA A 714 -0.14 -21.92 -1.06
C ALA A 714 -0.28 -22.75 -2.35
N GLU A 715 0.44 -23.85 -2.49
CA GLU A 715 0.36 -24.72 -3.68
C GLU A 715 -0.90 -25.57 -3.72
N THR A 716 -1.42 -25.97 -2.57
CA THR A 716 -2.61 -26.82 -2.46
C THR A 716 -3.90 -26.03 -2.27
N SER A 717 -3.80 -24.80 -1.75
CA SER A 717 -4.94 -23.92 -1.58
C SER A 717 -5.54 -23.51 -2.93
N ARG A 718 -6.86 -23.49 -3.00
CA ARG A 718 -7.61 -23.02 -4.17
C ARG A 718 -8.16 -21.60 -4.02
N ARG A 719 -7.94 -20.98 -2.87
CA ARG A 719 -8.32 -19.60 -2.59
C ARG A 719 -7.50 -18.61 -3.43
N ARG A 720 -8.03 -17.41 -3.62
CA ARG A 720 -7.31 -16.33 -4.29
C ARG A 720 -6.01 -15.98 -3.59
N SER A 721 -5.01 -15.65 -4.36
CA SER A 721 -3.66 -15.30 -3.88
C SER A 721 -3.62 -14.10 -2.92
N VAL A 722 -4.61 -13.21 -2.96
CA VAL A 722 -4.74 -12.08 -2.02
C VAL A 722 -4.92 -12.52 -0.56
N TYR A 723 -5.35 -13.76 -0.33
CA TYR A 723 -5.52 -14.35 1.01
C TYR A 723 -4.31 -15.15 1.49
N HIS A 724 -3.31 -15.34 0.65
CA HIS A 724 -2.07 -15.98 1.07
C HIS A 724 -1.22 -15.01 1.87
N ARG A 725 -0.48 -15.57 2.84
CA ARG A 725 0.43 -14.79 3.66
C ARG A 725 1.37 -13.94 2.83
N HIS A 726 1.40 -12.65 3.12
CA HIS A 726 2.25 -11.66 2.50
C HIS A 726 3.21 -11.09 3.55
N ALA A 727 4.43 -11.61 3.60
CA ALA A 727 5.46 -11.23 4.55
C ALA A 727 6.84 -11.28 3.89
N GLN A 728 7.79 -10.51 4.43
CA GLN A 728 9.14 -10.39 3.85
C GLN A 728 9.88 -11.74 3.79
N GLU A 729 9.68 -12.59 4.78
CA GLU A 729 10.36 -13.90 4.87
C GLU A 729 9.68 -15.01 4.09
N THR A 730 8.37 -14.90 3.86
CA THR A 730 7.59 -15.94 3.20
C THR A 730 6.49 -15.37 2.34
N GLN A 731 6.47 -15.77 1.09
CA GLN A 731 5.41 -15.54 0.12
C GLN A 731 5.17 -16.83 -0.67
N ALA A 732 4.02 -16.97 -1.29
CA ALA A 732 3.76 -18.07 -2.21
C ALA A 732 4.82 -18.10 -3.33
N GLU A 733 5.44 -19.26 -3.58
CA GLU A 733 6.57 -19.39 -4.49
C GLU A 733 6.25 -18.88 -5.92
N MET A 734 5.09 -19.26 -6.46
CA MET A 734 4.67 -18.79 -7.78
C MET A 734 4.54 -17.26 -7.83
N VAL A 735 4.03 -16.62 -6.77
CA VAL A 735 3.91 -15.16 -6.70
C VAL A 735 5.29 -14.50 -6.69
N GLN A 736 6.26 -15.05 -5.95
CA GLN A 736 7.64 -14.55 -5.93
C GLN A 736 8.33 -14.69 -7.31
N ILE A 737 8.16 -15.83 -7.98
CA ILE A 737 8.74 -16.08 -9.31
C ILE A 737 8.21 -15.07 -10.33
N PHE A 738 6.96 -14.64 -10.21
CA PHE A 738 6.32 -13.63 -11.06
C PHE A 738 6.37 -12.22 -10.45
N ASP A 739 7.48 -11.87 -9.82
CA ASP A 739 7.78 -10.53 -9.32
C ASP A 739 6.71 -10.00 -8.35
N GLY A 740 6.31 -10.81 -7.37
CA GLY A 740 5.38 -10.42 -6.31
C GLY A 740 5.83 -9.16 -5.57
N ALA A 741 4.87 -8.38 -5.07
CA ALA A 741 5.15 -7.15 -4.35
C ALA A 741 6.06 -7.40 -3.14
N ARG A 742 7.01 -6.50 -2.92
CA ARG A 742 7.85 -6.50 -1.70
C ARG A 742 7.03 -5.94 -0.54
N PRO A 743 6.89 -6.64 0.58
CA PRO A 743 6.08 -6.18 1.71
C PRO A 743 6.54 -4.85 2.32
N ASN A 744 7.83 -4.55 2.19
CA ASN A 744 8.41 -3.36 2.81
C ASN A 744 8.18 -2.09 1.98
N GLU A 745 8.20 -2.19 0.65
CA GLU A 745 8.02 -1.06 -0.24
C GLU A 745 7.67 -1.54 -1.64
N CYS A 746 6.50 -1.16 -2.16
CA CYS A 746 6.08 -1.48 -3.52
C CYS A 746 5.08 -0.45 -4.08
N TYR A 747 5.55 0.74 -4.44
CA TYR A 747 4.71 1.74 -5.10
C TYR A 747 4.48 1.43 -6.58
N GLN A 748 5.45 0.77 -7.20
CA GLN A 748 5.38 0.22 -8.55
C GLN A 748 6.04 -1.15 -8.57
N ARG A 749 5.39 -2.14 -9.22
CA ARG A 749 5.96 -3.47 -9.37
C ARG A 749 7.03 -3.48 -10.45
N GLU A 750 8.14 -4.14 -10.15
CA GLU A 750 9.13 -4.51 -11.16
C GLU A 750 8.56 -5.65 -12.00
N LEU A 751 8.78 -5.61 -13.30
CA LEU A 751 8.41 -6.69 -14.22
C LEU A 751 9.66 -7.25 -14.84
N SER A 752 9.91 -8.53 -14.60
CA SER A 752 11.05 -9.23 -15.18
C SER A 752 10.62 -10.35 -16.12
N ILE A 753 11.50 -10.72 -17.03
CA ILE A 753 11.35 -11.92 -17.88
C ILE A 753 12.45 -12.88 -17.48
N LYS A 754 12.08 -13.91 -16.71
CA LYS A 754 13.02 -14.89 -16.18
C LYS A 754 12.65 -16.30 -16.67
N PRO A 755 13.63 -17.15 -16.98
CA PRO A 755 13.37 -18.54 -17.35
C PRO A 755 12.58 -19.33 -16.30
N HIS A 756 12.75 -19.01 -15.01
CA HIS A 756 12.03 -19.64 -13.91
C HIS A 756 10.51 -19.47 -14.01
N GLN A 757 10.01 -18.39 -14.62
CA GLN A 757 8.58 -18.17 -14.83
C GLN A 757 8.00 -19.22 -15.79
N ALA A 758 8.68 -19.50 -16.90
CA ALA A 758 8.28 -20.54 -17.83
C ALA A 758 8.36 -21.94 -17.18
N LEU A 759 9.41 -22.20 -16.38
CA LEU A 759 9.56 -23.47 -15.64
C LEU A 759 8.45 -23.63 -14.59
N ALA A 760 8.05 -22.59 -13.89
CA ALA A 760 6.94 -22.65 -12.94
C ALA A 760 5.61 -22.99 -13.65
N LEU A 761 5.31 -22.33 -14.79
CA LEU A 761 4.12 -22.63 -15.58
C LEU A 761 4.14 -24.02 -16.21
N ALA A 762 5.31 -24.60 -16.46
CA ALA A 762 5.43 -25.94 -16.99
C ALA A 762 5.31 -27.05 -15.93
N ASN A 763 5.79 -26.80 -14.70
CA ASN A 763 6.07 -27.88 -13.74
C ASN A 763 5.39 -27.73 -12.37
N SER A 764 4.78 -26.56 -12.04
CA SER A 764 4.15 -26.40 -10.73
C SER A 764 2.91 -27.31 -10.59
N GLN A 765 2.66 -27.77 -9.37
CA GLN A 765 1.50 -28.62 -9.07
C GLN A 765 0.19 -27.93 -9.44
N VAL A 766 0.12 -26.60 -9.23
CA VAL A 766 -1.06 -25.79 -9.60
C VAL A 766 -1.33 -25.87 -11.11
N THR A 767 -0.30 -25.78 -11.96
CA THR A 767 -0.48 -25.87 -13.42
C THR A 767 -0.87 -27.28 -13.85
N LEU A 768 -0.29 -28.31 -13.24
CA LEU A 768 -0.61 -29.69 -13.55
C LEU A 768 -2.07 -30.00 -13.19
N ASP A 769 -2.51 -29.65 -11.99
CA ASP A 769 -3.88 -29.84 -11.53
C ASP A 769 -4.88 -29.05 -12.41
N ALA A 770 -4.54 -27.81 -12.77
CA ALA A 770 -5.34 -27.00 -13.66
C ALA A 770 -5.47 -27.63 -15.05
N SER A 771 -4.37 -28.18 -15.59
CA SER A 771 -4.37 -28.86 -16.90
C SER A 771 -5.25 -30.10 -16.90
N ILE A 772 -5.19 -30.90 -15.84
CA ILE A 772 -6.03 -32.10 -15.66
C ILE A 772 -7.52 -31.73 -15.54
N ALA A 773 -7.83 -30.71 -14.72
CA ALA A 773 -9.21 -30.29 -14.50
C ALA A 773 -9.84 -29.68 -15.77
N LEU A 774 -9.10 -28.83 -16.48
CA LEU A 774 -9.56 -28.23 -17.73
C LEU A 774 -9.73 -29.29 -18.82
N GLU A 775 -8.79 -30.22 -18.99
CA GLU A 775 -8.93 -31.33 -19.94
C GLU A 775 -10.21 -32.12 -19.70
N LYS A 776 -10.45 -32.51 -18.44
CA LYS A 776 -11.64 -33.30 -18.08
C LYS A 776 -12.94 -32.57 -18.42
N ARG A 777 -12.98 -31.24 -18.26
CA ARG A 777 -14.13 -30.42 -18.61
C ARG A 777 -14.31 -30.33 -20.12
N LEU A 778 -13.27 -29.92 -20.86
CA LEU A 778 -13.36 -29.71 -22.30
C LEU A 778 -13.62 -31.01 -23.08
N SER A 779 -13.07 -32.12 -22.63
CA SER A 779 -13.32 -33.44 -23.26
C SER A 779 -14.77 -33.89 -23.15
N ARG A 780 -15.49 -33.46 -22.14
CA ARG A 780 -16.93 -33.70 -22.00
C ARG A 780 -17.74 -32.83 -22.94
N GLU A 781 -17.31 -31.58 -23.12
CA GLU A 781 -17.99 -30.56 -23.95
C GLU A 781 -17.80 -30.83 -25.46
N THR A 782 -16.63 -31.32 -25.87
CA THR A 782 -16.23 -31.47 -27.29
C THR A 782 -16.38 -32.88 -27.87
N CYS A 783 -16.83 -33.85 -27.10
CA CYS A 783 -17.20 -35.21 -27.54
C CYS A 783 -16.18 -35.88 -28.47
N ALA A 784 -14.89 -35.90 -28.12
CA ALA A 784 -13.79 -36.53 -28.85
C ALA A 784 -13.38 -35.90 -30.21
N ASP A 785 -13.95 -34.76 -30.61
CA ASP A 785 -13.44 -33.95 -31.73
C ASP A 785 -12.21 -33.17 -31.29
N TYR A 786 -11.05 -33.55 -31.80
CA TYR A 786 -9.78 -32.89 -31.43
C TYR A 786 -9.67 -31.45 -31.90
N ALA A 787 -10.23 -31.08 -33.07
CA ALA A 787 -10.21 -29.72 -33.55
C ALA A 787 -11.11 -28.83 -32.69
N ALA A 788 -12.29 -29.30 -32.32
CA ALA A 788 -13.18 -28.61 -31.38
C ALA A 788 -12.52 -28.47 -29.99
N PHE A 789 -11.85 -29.52 -29.50
CA PHE A 789 -11.11 -29.49 -28.23
C PHE A 789 -9.99 -28.40 -28.26
N VAL A 790 -9.18 -28.39 -29.31
CA VAL A 790 -8.10 -27.39 -29.49
C VAL A 790 -8.68 -25.98 -29.51
N THR A 791 -9.74 -25.76 -30.29
CA THR A 791 -10.40 -24.45 -30.38
C THR A 791 -10.91 -24.01 -29.02
N SER A 792 -11.62 -24.87 -28.32
CA SER A 792 -12.16 -24.56 -26.99
C SER A 792 -11.04 -24.29 -25.97
N ALA A 793 -9.91 -25.03 -26.03
CA ALA A 793 -8.79 -24.80 -25.15
C ALA A 793 -8.14 -23.41 -25.39
N PHE A 794 -7.94 -23.01 -26.67
CA PHE A 794 -7.46 -21.66 -27.00
C PHE A 794 -8.39 -20.57 -26.50
N GLU A 795 -9.69 -20.73 -26.69
CA GLU A 795 -10.69 -19.75 -26.25
C GLU A 795 -10.73 -19.61 -24.71
N HIS A 796 -10.62 -20.70 -23.97
CA HIS A 796 -10.63 -20.67 -22.51
C HIS A 796 -9.32 -20.10 -21.93
N VAL A 797 -8.16 -20.48 -22.49
CA VAL A 797 -6.86 -20.10 -21.91
C VAL A 797 -6.37 -18.76 -22.47
N LEU A 798 -6.51 -18.53 -23.78
CA LEU A 798 -5.94 -17.35 -24.46
C LEU A 798 -7.01 -16.31 -24.87
N ASN A 799 -8.29 -16.60 -24.68
CA ASN A 799 -9.44 -15.77 -25.06
C ASN A 799 -9.42 -15.39 -26.57
N ARG A 800 -8.93 -16.27 -27.41
CA ARG A 800 -8.95 -16.16 -28.87
C ARG A 800 -9.04 -17.53 -29.53
N ALA A 801 -9.53 -17.58 -30.74
CA ALA A 801 -9.44 -18.75 -31.58
C ALA A 801 -7.98 -19.05 -31.99
N PRO A 802 -7.62 -20.34 -32.24
CA PRO A 802 -6.32 -20.68 -32.81
C PRO A 802 -6.23 -20.18 -34.27
N LYS A 803 -5.04 -19.77 -34.68
CA LYS A 803 -4.74 -19.55 -36.12
C LYS A 803 -4.77 -20.90 -36.85
N SER A 804 -4.95 -20.89 -38.15
CA SER A 804 -5.03 -22.12 -38.96
C SER A 804 -3.87 -23.10 -38.72
N GLU A 805 -2.65 -22.57 -38.61
CA GLU A 805 -1.45 -23.37 -38.36
C GLU A 805 -1.36 -23.87 -36.93
N GLU A 806 -1.78 -23.03 -35.94
CA GLU A 806 -1.88 -23.44 -34.53
C GLU A 806 -2.88 -24.59 -34.38
N LEU A 807 -4.05 -24.49 -35.04
CA LEU A 807 -5.08 -25.53 -35.02
C LEU A 807 -4.55 -26.84 -35.63
N ARG A 808 -3.93 -26.78 -36.81
CA ARG A 808 -3.37 -27.96 -37.49
C ARG A 808 -2.33 -28.66 -36.64
N LEU A 809 -1.30 -27.95 -36.19
CA LEU A 809 -0.19 -28.50 -35.41
C LEU A 809 -0.67 -29.09 -34.07
N SER A 810 -1.57 -28.40 -33.39
CA SER A 810 -2.10 -28.83 -32.10
C SER A 810 -2.97 -30.07 -32.24
N THR A 811 -3.79 -30.14 -33.31
CA THR A 811 -4.61 -31.34 -33.61
C THR A 811 -3.76 -32.54 -33.92
N GLU A 812 -2.72 -32.37 -34.78
CA GLU A 812 -1.76 -33.44 -35.11
C GLU A 812 -1.01 -33.94 -33.87
N PHE A 813 -0.58 -33.01 -32.98
CA PHE A 813 0.10 -33.34 -31.74
C PHE A 813 -0.78 -34.28 -30.84
N ILE A 814 -2.07 -33.97 -30.71
CA ILE A 814 -2.99 -34.78 -29.90
C ILE A 814 -3.27 -36.13 -30.58
N GLN A 815 -3.43 -36.17 -31.91
CA GLN A 815 -3.73 -37.36 -32.69
C GLN A 815 -2.60 -38.40 -32.64
N GLN A 816 -1.33 -37.97 -32.62
CA GLN A 816 -0.17 -38.85 -32.58
C GLN A 816 -0.11 -39.71 -31.32
N ALA A 817 -0.81 -39.36 -30.25
CA ALA A 817 -0.83 -40.11 -29.00
C ALA A 817 -1.70 -41.39 -29.03
N GLY A 818 -2.55 -41.57 -30.03
CA GLY A 818 -3.40 -42.74 -30.16
C GLY A 818 -4.27 -43.02 -28.91
N LYS A 819 -4.03 -44.14 -28.22
CA LYS A 819 -4.78 -44.52 -27.00
C LYS A 819 -4.53 -43.63 -25.79
N ASP A 820 -3.43 -42.84 -25.74
CA ASP A 820 -3.07 -41.95 -24.62
C ASP A 820 -3.42 -40.49 -24.87
N SER A 821 -4.48 -40.26 -25.66
CA SER A 821 -4.92 -38.89 -26.03
C SER A 821 -5.28 -38.00 -24.84
N THR A 822 -5.75 -38.56 -23.72
CA THR A 822 -6.04 -37.79 -22.49
C THR A 822 -4.81 -37.09 -21.94
N ARG A 823 -3.71 -37.82 -21.76
CA ARG A 823 -2.45 -37.28 -21.28
C ARG A 823 -1.89 -36.24 -22.26
N GLN A 824 -2.01 -36.48 -23.56
CA GLN A 824 -1.57 -35.55 -24.58
C GLN A 824 -2.38 -34.25 -24.57
N ARG A 825 -3.70 -34.32 -24.35
CA ARG A 825 -4.56 -33.13 -24.15
C ARG A 825 -4.20 -32.35 -22.89
N GLN A 826 -3.85 -33.03 -21.78
CA GLN A 826 -3.35 -32.37 -20.57
C GLN A 826 -2.03 -31.65 -20.84
N HIS A 827 -1.08 -32.28 -21.53
CA HIS A 827 0.18 -31.61 -21.91
C HIS A 827 -0.05 -30.43 -22.83
N PHE A 828 -0.97 -30.56 -23.79
CA PHE A 828 -1.33 -29.45 -24.68
C PHE A 828 -1.90 -28.24 -23.91
N ILE A 829 -2.79 -28.47 -22.94
CA ILE A 829 -3.27 -27.39 -22.07
C ILE A 829 -2.11 -26.75 -21.28
N GLY A 830 -1.18 -27.56 -20.76
CA GLY A 830 0.03 -27.06 -20.08
C GLY A 830 0.88 -26.18 -21.00
N VAL A 831 0.99 -26.51 -22.30
CA VAL A 831 1.65 -25.66 -23.30
C VAL A 831 0.91 -24.33 -23.48
N LEU A 832 -0.42 -24.32 -23.49
CA LEU A 832 -1.22 -23.09 -23.55
C LEU A 832 -1.07 -22.21 -22.31
N PHE A 833 -1.02 -22.79 -21.12
CA PHE A 833 -0.74 -22.05 -19.88
C PHE A 833 0.67 -21.45 -19.87
N ASN A 834 1.63 -22.06 -20.58
CA ASN A 834 2.98 -21.52 -20.74
C ASN A 834 3.12 -20.60 -21.97
N HIS A 835 2.03 -20.42 -22.73
CA HIS A 835 2.03 -19.51 -23.88
C HIS A 835 2.10 -18.05 -23.41
N ASN A 836 2.87 -17.22 -24.11
CA ASN A 836 3.07 -15.81 -23.74
C ASN A 836 1.75 -15.02 -23.68
N ASP A 837 0.78 -15.34 -24.56
CA ASP A 837 -0.53 -14.66 -24.54
C ASP A 837 -1.35 -14.99 -23.28
N PHE A 838 -1.06 -16.07 -22.55
CA PHE A 838 -1.73 -16.36 -21.28
C PHE A 838 -1.40 -15.31 -20.22
N ILE A 839 -0.14 -14.93 -20.10
CA ILE A 839 0.36 -14.02 -19.07
C ILE A 839 0.43 -12.55 -19.53
N THR A 840 0.12 -12.26 -20.79
CA THR A 840 0.29 -10.92 -21.37
C THR A 840 -1.06 -10.29 -21.73
N LEU A 841 -1.21 -9.02 -21.42
CA LEU A 841 -2.32 -8.16 -21.86
C LEU A 841 -1.85 -7.31 -23.05
N ARG A 842 -2.55 -7.50 -24.15
CA ARG A 842 -2.26 -6.79 -25.40
C ARG A 842 -3.41 -5.91 -25.81
#